data_4446a82b9a323b345cebe34c01a4ff38
#
_entry.id   4446a82b9a323b345cebe34c01a4ff38
#
_cell.length_a   1.000
_cell.length_b   1.000
_cell.length_c   1.000
_cell.angle_alpha   90.00
_cell.angle_beta   90.00
_cell.angle_gamma   90.00
#
_symmetry.space_group_name_H-M   'P 1'
#
loop_
_entity.id
_entity.type
_entity.pdbx_description
1 polymer ?
#
loop_
_entity_poly.entity_id
_entity_poly.type
_entity_poly.pdbx_seq_one_letter_code
_entity_poly.pdbx_strand_id
1 'polypeptide(L)'
;MFFPQERKRQINLGGSSSNTSLASITDQAKARRTERIQLKRQNDSATQIQAWWRGVAAMRATRVQMRQVFEQDVAGLTGLRCLVLMGRDEEVLAKWSETMVERGESSLYAAASQPSWLVLVRQACFLLLRSVAASPQSSNVVAHLQVINMLVSPDVASRHLGTKGREAAGNILLYLLRRGFYTSLAEAIRSTPIADAKTSKSLPLLIPLTTVAFSVYPATSQEYADSFAALISSILTIPLLPNRLPLQSLTHMSSRLPFAALTSLPPLPEITIIDRLHLLANLATFIPPRYAALPAPALTAYVKLITSIFNTLPPNALEGAPAASTPQSRSYDSDSEDESRPTVSVVSTFSATPPPPLPVLDARTQKRLQTLISPSHLNTLLSITQKQSDASRRALFDLILALEGSWPSKRSEILGAIVVGGAGTSVIKELWRGSVRRANASSILQEYTRPSTASDASIPALLFLADLYNHALLTMGDDEFFGSSTTSGRNPLSLDELTVFSRLLLDVAFGLYQGPQDTDAMDTSTSTTGTSGPKGVRFTWEEVREKVTKCLVAIHARDSRRPFTPPDHWLVSNQIDIRSFVEAALFEEQQISTGNARAVTTRQIARLAPRLGILHNIPFSIPFSTRVQVFRSFIYSDILARGEDPHGSRLNITVRREHIAQDGFDRLRDADLKGRIGIQFIDQFGEEEAGIDGGGVFKEFFTSLCREVFDTDRGLWLANKKNELYPNPHTYAVEPHNLNWYRFIGRIIGKAMYEGILVDIAFAGFFLAKWLGKQSFLDDLASLDPELYNGLLFLKHYSGNPEDLSLNFTVATDGAFSISYYRPMSLFPVDFGVTKTINLIPNGSNIPVTKENRLQYIYYVSHYRLSRQIKQQSEAFFEGLSEIIDHKWLKMFNQQELQILIGGTDSPVDMDDLQGNTQYGGVFDANHPTIIAFWRVVRSFDQEQRRSLLRFVTSCSRPPLLGFKELIPNFAIRDAGSDELRLPTSSTCVNLLKLPRYSSEKVLRTKLMQAITANAGFDLS
;
A
#
# COMPACT_ATOMS: atom_id res chain seq x y z
N MET A 1 5.83 46.99 -72.22
CA MET A 1 6.93 47.16 -73.11
C MET A 1 7.71 48.41 -72.74
N PHE A 2 8.84 48.33 -72.15
CA PHE A 2 9.90 49.35 -72.07
C PHE A 2 11.24 48.54 -71.93
N PHE A 3 11.95 48.53 -73.00
CA PHE A 3 13.31 48.10 -73.04
C PHE A 3 14.23 49.24 -72.55
N PRO A 4 15.14 49.10 -71.62
CA PRO A 4 16.14 50.09 -71.31
C PRO A 4 17.28 49.96 -72.37
N GLN A 5 17.63 51.05 -73.04
CA GLN A 5 18.76 51.18 -73.96
C GLN A 5 20.08 50.83 -73.28
N GLU A 6 20.87 50.01 -73.98
CA GLU A 6 22.26 49.73 -73.59
C GLU A 6 23.09 50.99 -73.74
N ARG A 7 23.55 51.56 -72.65
CA ARG A 7 24.64 52.54 -72.69
C ARG A 7 25.99 51.82 -72.87
N LYS A 8 26.58 51.94 -74.05
CA LYS A 8 27.98 51.60 -74.35
C LYS A 8 28.88 52.37 -73.39
N ARG A 9 29.63 51.67 -72.54
CA ARG A 9 30.67 52.27 -71.71
C ARG A 9 31.91 52.41 -72.51
N GLN A 10 32.37 53.70 -72.76
CA GLN A 10 33.75 54.04 -73.21
C GLN A 10 34.70 53.69 -72.04
N ILE A 11 35.67 52.86 -72.36
CA ILE A 11 36.79 52.57 -71.43
C ILE A 11 37.89 53.59 -71.81
N ASN A 12 38.14 54.51 -70.91
CA ASN A 12 39.27 55.49 -71.03
C ASN A 12 40.50 54.91 -70.36
N LEU A 13 41.50 54.54 -71.13
CA LEU A 13 42.83 54.03 -70.68
C LEU A 13 43.82 55.20 -70.50
N GLY A 14 43.50 56.23 -69.78
CA GLY A 14 44.41 57.32 -69.47
C GLY A 14 44.82 57.27 -68.01
N GLY A 15 46.05 56.85 -67.71
CA GLY A 15 46.58 56.80 -66.38
C GLY A 15 46.84 58.18 -65.83
N SER A 16 46.28 58.53 -64.70
CA SER A 16 46.78 59.51 -63.79
C SER A 16 46.99 58.87 -62.42
N SER A 17 48.22 58.96 -61.92
CA SER A 17 48.64 58.51 -60.61
C SER A 17 48.00 59.34 -59.52
N SER A 18 47.03 58.73 -58.71
CA SER A 18 46.69 59.25 -57.40
C SER A 18 46.94 58.13 -56.42
N ASN A 19 47.73 58.48 -55.41
CA ASN A 19 48.04 57.59 -54.24
C ASN A 19 46.79 57.18 -53.49
N THR A 20 46.10 56.16 -53.93
CA THR A 20 45.09 55.48 -53.18
C THR A 20 45.67 54.21 -52.68
N SER A 21 45.74 53.99 -51.38
CA SER A 21 46.28 52.81 -50.74
C SER A 21 45.58 51.54 -51.26
N LEU A 22 46.34 50.48 -51.45
CA LEU A 22 45.83 49.16 -51.91
C LEU A 22 44.64 48.66 -51.05
N ALA A 23 44.54 49.08 -49.80
CA ALA A 23 43.42 48.78 -48.90
C ALA A 23 42.09 49.45 -49.33
N SER A 24 42.14 50.71 -49.77
CA SER A 24 40.96 51.45 -50.26
C SER A 24 40.41 50.86 -51.59
N ILE A 25 41.26 50.36 -52.44
CA ILE A 25 40.86 49.76 -53.72
C ILE A 25 40.19 48.34 -53.43
N THR A 26 40.74 47.63 -52.49
CA THR A 26 40.14 46.31 -52.07
C THR A 26 38.78 46.49 -51.39
N ASP A 27 38.63 47.52 -50.58
CA ASP A 27 37.34 47.82 -49.90
C ASP A 27 36.29 48.37 -50.86
N GLN A 28 36.70 49.20 -51.84
CA GLN A 28 35.78 49.58 -52.93
C GLN A 28 35.40 48.39 -53.83
N ALA A 29 36.31 47.44 -54.04
CA ALA A 29 36.02 46.24 -54.81
C ALA A 29 35.07 45.31 -54.00
N LYS A 30 35.26 45.19 -52.73
CA LYS A 30 34.35 44.43 -51.81
C LYS A 30 32.95 45.08 -51.72
N ALA A 31 32.91 46.41 -51.57
CA ALA A 31 31.66 47.15 -51.55
C ALA A 31 30.89 46.99 -52.87
N ARG A 32 31.55 47.09 -54.02
CA ARG A 32 30.92 46.86 -55.36
C ARG A 32 30.50 45.39 -55.55
N ARG A 33 31.20 44.44 -54.93
CA ARG A 33 30.81 43.03 -54.97
C ARG A 33 29.61 42.77 -54.09
N THR A 34 29.52 43.30 -52.85
CA THR A 34 28.38 43.25 -51.97
C THR A 34 27.17 43.93 -52.63
N GLU A 35 27.35 45.10 -53.23
CA GLU A 35 26.28 45.80 -53.95
C GLU A 35 25.72 44.98 -55.15
N ARG A 36 26.57 44.34 -55.88
CA ARG A 36 26.21 43.44 -57.00
C ARG A 36 25.49 42.20 -56.46
N ILE A 37 25.92 41.61 -55.33
CA ILE A 37 25.26 40.48 -54.69
C ILE A 37 23.90 40.92 -54.21
N GLN A 38 23.76 42.08 -53.59
CA GLN A 38 22.54 42.62 -53.06
C GLN A 38 21.53 42.95 -54.20
N LEU A 39 22.00 43.57 -55.29
CA LEU A 39 21.20 43.80 -56.48
C LEU A 39 20.74 42.49 -57.14
N LYS A 40 21.63 41.53 -57.22
CA LYS A 40 21.28 40.19 -57.70
C LYS A 40 20.18 39.52 -56.81
N ARG A 41 20.34 39.56 -55.49
CA ARG A 41 19.32 39.04 -54.55
C ARG A 41 18.00 39.80 -54.72
N GLN A 42 18.04 41.12 -54.86
CA GLN A 42 16.79 41.89 -55.06
C GLN A 42 16.11 41.50 -56.38
N ASN A 43 16.87 41.33 -57.48
CA ASN A 43 16.34 40.92 -58.79
C ASN A 43 15.80 39.48 -58.75
N ASP A 44 16.53 38.57 -58.08
CA ASP A 44 16.09 37.19 -57.93
C ASP A 44 14.78 37.15 -57.09
N SER A 45 14.71 37.90 -55.97
CA SER A 45 13.51 38.04 -55.18
C SER A 45 12.34 38.70 -55.95
N ALA A 46 12.62 39.75 -56.72
CA ALA A 46 11.59 40.38 -57.54
C ALA A 46 11.07 39.39 -58.60
N THR A 47 11.95 38.61 -59.21
CA THR A 47 11.56 37.60 -60.22
C THR A 47 10.71 36.50 -59.56
N GLN A 48 11.07 36.04 -58.33
CA GLN A 48 10.27 35.08 -57.59
C GLN A 48 8.90 35.63 -57.19
N ILE A 49 8.82 36.88 -56.74
CA ILE A 49 7.56 37.55 -56.43
C ILE A 49 6.69 37.70 -57.70
N GLN A 50 7.29 38.11 -58.81
CA GLN A 50 6.56 38.20 -60.06
C GLN A 50 6.07 36.86 -60.58
N ALA A 51 6.87 35.80 -60.51
CA ALA A 51 6.47 34.47 -60.91
C ALA A 51 5.34 33.96 -59.96
N TRP A 52 5.47 34.18 -58.65
CA TRP A 52 4.42 33.86 -57.70
C TRP A 52 3.12 34.61 -57.99
N TRP A 53 3.20 35.95 -58.19
CA TRP A 53 2.06 36.79 -58.53
C TRP A 53 1.34 36.36 -59.82
N ARG A 54 2.13 36.05 -60.85
CA ARG A 54 1.57 35.52 -62.11
C ARG A 54 0.88 34.19 -61.89
N GLY A 55 1.49 33.33 -61.06
CA GLY A 55 0.88 32.05 -60.71
C GLY A 55 -0.42 32.23 -59.93
N VAL A 56 -0.46 33.14 -58.93
CA VAL A 56 -1.70 33.47 -58.18
C VAL A 56 -2.79 34.09 -59.09
N ALA A 57 -2.40 34.97 -59.95
CA ALA A 57 -3.36 35.59 -60.92
C ALA A 57 -3.94 34.57 -61.90
N ALA A 58 -3.09 33.72 -62.50
CA ALA A 58 -3.53 32.62 -63.35
C ALA A 58 -4.44 31.63 -62.58
N MET A 59 -4.08 31.28 -61.33
CA MET A 59 -4.91 30.43 -60.52
C MET A 59 -6.29 31.06 -60.23
N ARG A 60 -6.34 32.37 -59.90
CA ARG A 60 -7.60 33.08 -59.68
C ARG A 60 -8.47 33.08 -60.93
N ALA A 61 -7.92 33.39 -62.14
CA ALA A 61 -8.62 33.34 -63.38
C ALA A 61 -9.17 31.94 -63.70
N THR A 62 -8.37 30.90 -63.48
CA THR A 62 -8.78 29.52 -63.69
C THR A 62 -9.90 29.13 -62.74
N ARG A 63 -9.82 29.57 -61.45
CA ARG A 63 -10.90 29.31 -60.46
C ARG A 63 -12.22 29.95 -60.84
N VAL A 64 -12.20 31.19 -61.39
CA VAL A 64 -13.43 31.86 -61.86
C VAL A 64 -14.04 31.08 -63.01
N GLN A 65 -13.23 30.62 -63.97
CA GLN A 65 -13.72 29.81 -65.10
C GLN A 65 -14.28 28.46 -64.57
N MET A 66 -13.61 27.81 -63.67
CA MET A 66 -14.08 26.55 -63.05
C MET A 66 -15.40 26.74 -62.26
N ARG A 67 -15.59 27.85 -61.55
CA ARG A 67 -16.88 28.18 -60.92
C ARG A 67 -18.00 28.31 -61.93
N GLN A 68 -17.79 28.99 -63.06
CA GLN A 68 -18.79 29.10 -64.12
C GLN A 68 -19.17 27.74 -64.69
N VAL A 69 -18.20 26.86 -64.97
CA VAL A 69 -18.46 25.49 -65.44
C VAL A 69 -19.15 24.67 -64.36
N PHE A 70 -18.79 24.83 -63.09
CA PHE A 70 -19.44 24.17 -61.93
C PHE A 70 -20.93 24.59 -61.86
N GLU A 71 -21.24 25.87 -62.05
CA GLU A 71 -22.61 26.35 -61.90
C GLU A 71 -23.55 25.84 -63.01
N GLN A 72 -22.99 25.51 -64.20
CA GLN A 72 -23.74 24.90 -65.27
C GLN A 72 -24.12 23.45 -65.09
N ASP A 73 -23.29 22.69 -64.28
CA ASP A 73 -23.51 21.27 -64.06
C ASP A 73 -23.14 20.90 -62.62
N VAL A 74 -23.83 21.47 -61.63
CA VAL A 74 -23.50 21.24 -60.17
C VAL A 74 -23.59 19.79 -59.78
N ALA A 75 -24.57 19.04 -60.27
CA ALA A 75 -24.85 17.65 -59.85
C ALA A 75 -24.16 16.60 -60.72
N GLY A 76 -23.62 16.98 -61.89
CA GLY A 76 -23.00 16.04 -62.82
C GLY A 76 -21.49 15.81 -62.50
N LEU A 77 -20.91 14.96 -63.37
CA LEU A 77 -19.50 14.57 -63.19
C LEU A 77 -18.56 15.76 -63.50
N THR A 78 -18.94 16.65 -64.37
CA THR A 78 -18.13 17.86 -64.70
C THR A 78 -18.08 18.83 -63.55
N GLY A 79 -19.20 19.08 -62.88
CA GLY A 79 -19.24 19.86 -61.66
C GLY A 79 -18.42 19.20 -60.51
N LEU A 80 -18.51 17.89 -60.35
CA LEU A 80 -17.72 17.18 -59.38
C LEU A 80 -16.20 17.26 -59.65
N ARG A 81 -15.77 17.25 -60.90
CA ARG A 81 -14.36 17.53 -61.34
C ARG A 81 -13.91 18.92 -60.92
N CYS A 82 -14.76 19.91 -61.22
CA CYS A 82 -14.47 21.30 -60.90
C CYS A 82 -14.35 21.50 -59.37
N LEU A 83 -15.26 20.92 -58.60
CA LEU A 83 -15.25 20.92 -57.14
C LEU A 83 -13.91 20.41 -56.58
N VAL A 84 -13.47 19.23 -57.05
CA VAL A 84 -12.21 18.62 -56.60
C VAL A 84 -10.99 19.46 -56.99
N LEU A 85 -10.98 20.04 -58.17
CA LEU A 85 -9.87 20.89 -58.68
C LEU A 85 -9.81 22.24 -57.97
N MET A 86 -10.96 22.87 -57.65
CA MET A 86 -11.04 24.11 -56.87
C MET A 86 -10.60 23.89 -55.40
N GLY A 87 -10.79 22.69 -54.89
CA GLY A 87 -10.30 22.29 -53.57
C GLY A 87 -11.07 22.95 -52.41
N ARG A 88 -10.36 23.73 -51.55
CA ARG A 88 -10.96 24.38 -50.39
C ARG A 88 -11.68 25.67 -50.71
N ASP A 89 -12.78 25.56 -51.44
CA ASP A 89 -13.68 26.68 -51.73
C ASP A 89 -15.02 26.43 -51.02
N GLU A 90 -15.19 27.07 -49.86
CA GLU A 90 -16.35 26.80 -48.96
C GLU A 90 -17.70 27.11 -49.61
N GLU A 91 -17.79 28.13 -50.44
CA GLU A 91 -19.04 28.48 -51.16
C GLU A 91 -19.43 27.38 -52.18
N VAL A 92 -18.45 26.85 -52.90
CA VAL A 92 -18.65 25.78 -53.87
C VAL A 92 -18.97 24.46 -53.18
N LEU A 93 -18.28 24.15 -52.08
CA LEU A 93 -18.56 22.97 -51.29
C LEU A 93 -19.97 23.01 -50.67
N ALA A 94 -20.39 24.19 -50.17
CA ALA A 94 -21.74 24.39 -49.63
C ALA A 94 -22.81 24.20 -50.70
N LYS A 95 -22.67 24.90 -51.83
CA LYS A 95 -23.63 24.82 -52.94
C LYS A 95 -23.77 23.39 -53.48
N TRP A 96 -22.64 22.68 -53.62
CA TRP A 96 -22.66 21.27 -54.04
C TRP A 96 -23.38 20.37 -53.03
N SER A 97 -23.02 20.44 -51.76
CA SER A 97 -23.61 19.60 -50.74
C SER A 97 -25.11 19.88 -50.54
N GLU A 98 -25.55 21.13 -50.55
CA GLU A 98 -26.95 21.51 -50.45
C GLU A 98 -27.74 20.95 -51.68
N THR A 99 -27.22 21.15 -52.90
CA THR A 99 -27.85 20.62 -54.13
C THR A 99 -27.96 19.08 -54.07
N MET A 100 -26.94 18.38 -53.54
CA MET A 100 -26.98 16.93 -53.43
C MET A 100 -27.98 16.45 -52.36
N VAL A 101 -28.11 17.16 -51.25
CA VAL A 101 -29.12 16.87 -50.24
C VAL A 101 -30.55 17.09 -50.76
N GLU A 102 -30.77 18.20 -51.46
CA GLU A 102 -32.10 18.54 -52.07
C GLU A 102 -32.52 17.51 -53.13
N ARG A 103 -31.61 17.06 -54.01
CA ARG A 103 -31.89 16.06 -55.05
C ARG A 103 -31.92 14.62 -54.57
N GLY A 104 -31.45 14.38 -53.35
CA GLY A 104 -31.48 13.06 -52.69
C GLY A 104 -30.40 12.07 -53.15
N GLU A 105 -30.45 10.86 -52.57
CA GLU A 105 -29.43 9.82 -52.73
C GLU A 105 -29.17 9.44 -54.20
N SER A 106 -30.21 9.39 -55.03
CA SER A 106 -30.10 8.96 -56.44
C SER A 106 -29.17 9.86 -57.26
N SER A 107 -29.12 11.16 -56.97
CA SER A 107 -28.26 12.10 -57.69
C SER A 107 -26.77 11.86 -57.40
N LEU A 108 -26.41 11.47 -56.22
CA LEU A 108 -25.04 11.15 -55.85
C LEU A 108 -24.47 9.94 -56.60
N TYR A 109 -25.30 8.98 -56.91
CA TYR A 109 -24.93 7.77 -57.63
C TYR A 109 -25.25 7.77 -59.13
N ALA A 110 -25.82 8.85 -59.67
CA ALA A 110 -26.21 8.94 -61.10
C ALA A 110 -25.03 8.71 -62.04
N ALA A 111 -23.85 9.20 -61.73
CA ALA A 111 -22.61 9.02 -62.52
C ALA A 111 -21.76 7.79 -62.12
N ALA A 112 -22.25 6.90 -61.26
CA ALA A 112 -21.45 5.81 -60.67
C ALA A 112 -20.99 4.76 -61.68
N SER A 113 -21.61 4.68 -62.86
CA SER A 113 -21.16 3.84 -63.97
C SER A 113 -19.83 4.30 -64.60
N GLN A 114 -19.42 5.53 -64.38
CA GLN A 114 -18.18 6.07 -64.94
C GLN A 114 -16.96 5.76 -64.05
N PRO A 115 -15.82 5.34 -64.64
CA PRO A 115 -14.64 4.92 -63.88
C PRO A 115 -14.04 6.04 -62.99
N SER A 116 -14.17 7.31 -63.40
CA SER A 116 -13.64 8.45 -62.66
C SER A 116 -14.49 8.86 -61.45
N TRP A 117 -15.75 8.46 -61.40
CA TRP A 117 -16.69 8.84 -60.32
C TRP A 117 -16.16 8.54 -58.93
N LEU A 118 -15.77 7.28 -58.69
CA LEU A 118 -15.28 6.85 -57.38
C LEU A 118 -14.04 7.62 -56.90
N VAL A 119 -13.15 7.97 -57.86
CA VAL A 119 -11.95 8.74 -57.55
C VAL A 119 -12.30 10.16 -57.16
N LEU A 120 -13.26 10.80 -57.83
CA LEU A 120 -13.68 12.16 -57.53
C LEU A 120 -14.50 12.24 -56.23
N VAL A 121 -15.45 11.33 -56.03
CA VAL A 121 -16.32 11.31 -54.85
C VAL A 121 -15.53 11.15 -53.57
N ARG A 122 -14.53 10.24 -53.54
CA ARG A 122 -13.69 10.08 -52.33
C ARG A 122 -12.87 11.34 -52.01
N GLN A 123 -12.44 12.08 -53.07
CA GLN A 123 -11.75 13.36 -52.88
C GLN A 123 -12.71 14.46 -52.41
N ALA A 124 -13.93 14.52 -52.98
CA ALA A 124 -14.99 15.43 -52.51
C ALA A 124 -15.33 15.15 -51.02
N CYS A 125 -15.56 13.88 -50.64
CA CYS A 125 -15.79 13.52 -49.23
C CYS A 125 -14.66 13.99 -48.32
N PHE A 126 -13.40 13.89 -48.73
CA PHE A 126 -12.26 14.37 -47.97
C PHE A 126 -12.26 15.91 -47.81
N LEU A 127 -12.62 16.67 -48.87
CA LEU A 127 -12.75 18.12 -48.81
C LEU A 127 -13.87 18.54 -47.86
N LEU A 128 -15.06 17.90 -47.96
CA LEU A 128 -16.17 18.14 -47.05
C LEU A 128 -15.80 17.84 -45.60
N LEU A 129 -15.12 16.70 -45.32
CA LEU A 129 -14.69 16.35 -43.99
C LEU A 129 -13.71 17.36 -43.41
N ARG A 130 -12.80 17.89 -44.24
CA ARG A 130 -11.86 18.93 -43.81
C ARG A 130 -12.55 20.25 -43.51
N SER A 131 -13.58 20.65 -44.31
CA SER A 131 -14.41 21.82 -44.07
C SER A 131 -15.15 21.68 -42.74
N VAL A 132 -15.76 20.51 -42.47
CA VAL A 132 -16.41 20.19 -41.18
C VAL A 132 -15.45 20.30 -39.98
N ALA A 133 -14.23 19.79 -40.13
CA ALA A 133 -13.21 19.85 -39.06
C ALA A 133 -12.75 21.31 -38.80
N ALA A 134 -12.59 22.10 -39.85
CA ALA A 134 -12.14 23.49 -39.73
C ALA A 134 -13.21 24.44 -39.16
N SER A 135 -14.49 24.23 -39.47
CA SER A 135 -15.59 25.12 -39.07
C SER A 135 -16.86 24.35 -38.69
N PRO A 136 -16.85 23.58 -37.58
CA PRO A 136 -17.93 22.65 -37.23
C PRO A 136 -19.27 23.31 -36.83
N GLN A 137 -19.28 24.61 -36.63
CA GLN A 137 -20.49 25.40 -36.31
C GLN A 137 -21.05 26.17 -37.52
N SER A 138 -20.46 26.06 -38.71
CA SER A 138 -20.98 26.68 -39.94
C SER A 138 -22.36 26.11 -40.30
N SER A 139 -23.23 26.93 -40.89
CA SER A 139 -24.56 26.54 -41.40
C SER A 139 -24.50 25.37 -42.39
N ASN A 140 -23.41 25.23 -43.14
CA ASN A 140 -23.24 24.30 -44.24
C ASN A 140 -22.83 22.89 -43.75
N VAL A 141 -22.37 22.77 -42.50
CA VAL A 141 -21.85 21.48 -41.91
C VAL A 141 -22.91 20.38 -41.95
N VAL A 142 -24.17 20.71 -41.75
CA VAL A 142 -25.26 19.73 -41.79
C VAL A 142 -25.38 19.09 -43.18
N ALA A 143 -25.37 19.89 -44.25
CA ALA A 143 -25.43 19.37 -45.60
C ALA A 143 -24.17 18.54 -45.96
N HIS A 144 -22.97 19.01 -45.55
CA HIS A 144 -21.72 18.26 -45.75
C HIS A 144 -21.76 16.88 -45.08
N LEU A 145 -22.20 16.81 -43.83
CA LEU A 145 -22.30 15.56 -43.08
C LEU A 145 -23.37 14.61 -43.62
N GLN A 146 -24.50 15.15 -44.13
CA GLN A 146 -25.53 14.34 -44.77
C GLN A 146 -24.98 13.66 -46.05
N VAL A 147 -24.27 14.40 -46.91
CA VAL A 147 -23.65 13.85 -48.12
C VAL A 147 -22.59 12.78 -47.75
N ILE A 148 -21.73 13.05 -46.77
CA ILE A 148 -20.73 12.07 -46.32
C ILE A 148 -21.44 10.80 -45.83
N ASN A 149 -22.46 10.93 -44.96
CA ASN A 149 -23.20 9.78 -44.44
C ASN A 149 -23.86 8.96 -45.56
N MET A 150 -24.48 9.61 -46.59
CA MET A 150 -25.07 8.92 -47.73
C MET A 150 -24.01 8.12 -48.51
N LEU A 151 -22.80 8.64 -48.70
CA LEU A 151 -21.75 8.02 -49.51
C LEU A 151 -20.98 6.93 -48.81
N VAL A 152 -20.81 7.01 -47.49
CA VAL A 152 -20.09 5.97 -46.70
C VAL A 152 -21.02 4.90 -46.11
N SER A 153 -22.35 5.09 -46.21
CA SER A 153 -23.32 4.10 -45.75
C SER A 153 -23.37 2.89 -46.68
N PRO A 154 -23.06 1.67 -46.21
CA PRO A 154 -23.11 0.48 -47.03
C PRO A 154 -24.53 0.14 -47.52
N ASP A 155 -25.55 0.50 -46.71
CA ASP A 155 -26.95 0.22 -47.02
C ASP A 155 -27.46 1.15 -48.16
N VAL A 156 -27.09 2.43 -48.09
CA VAL A 156 -27.41 3.40 -49.15
C VAL A 156 -26.70 3.03 -50.45
N ALA A 157 -25.40 2.79 -50.37
CA ALA A 157 -24.61 2.41 -51.54
C ALA A 157 -25.11 1.11 -52.19
N SER A 158 -25.53 0.11 -51.38
CA SER A 158 -26.06 -1.17 -51.92
C SER A 158 -27.43 -1.02 -52.58
N ARG A 159 -28.28 -0.05 -52.15
CA ARG A 159 -29.56 0.27 -52.82
C ARG A 159 -29.35 0.76 -54.26
N HIS A 160 -28.27 1.53 -54.50
CA HIS A 160 -28.02 2.15 -55.83
C HIS A 160 -27.00 1.37 -56.69
N LEU A 161 -26.07 0.62 -56.08
CA LEU A 161 -24.99 -0.09 -56.79
C LEU A 161 -25.07 -1.61 -56.66
N GLY A 162 -26.11 -2.15 -56.02
CA GLY A 162 -26.26 -3.58 -55.78
C GLY A 162 -25.07 -4.15 -54.99
N THR A 163 -24.56 -5.28 -55.46
CA THR A 163 -23.46 -6.00 -54.78
C THR A 163 -22.16 -5.21 -54.69
N LYS A 164 -21.90 -4.27 -55.58
CA LYS A 164 -20.71 -3.39 -55.58
C LYS A 164 -20.82 -2.21 -54.60
N GLY A 165 -22.00 -1.98 -54.03
CA GLY A 165 -22.23 -0.84 -53.14
C GLY A 165 -21.39 -0.85 -51.90
N ARG A 166 -21.29 -1.99 -51.24
CA ARG A 166 -20.43 -2.14 -50.02
C ARG A 166 -18.94 -1.94 -50.34
N GLU A 167 -18.48 -2.40 -51.52
CA GLU A 167 -17.10 -2.22 -51.95
C GLU A 167 -16.80 -0.74 -52.25
N ALA A 168 -17.74 -0.03 -52.92
CA ALA A 168 -17.61 1.40 -53.18
C ALA A 168 -17.56 2.22 -51.89
N ALA A 169 -18.48 1.98 -50.95
CA ALA A 169 -18.47 2.63 -49.62
C ALA A 169 -17.17 2.34 -48.86
N GLY A 170 -16.68 1.10 -48.91
CA GLY A 170 -15.40 0.68 -48.32
C GLY A 170 -14.21 1.42 -48.95
N ASN A 171 -14.17 1.59 -50.24
CA ASN A 171 -13.10 2.31 -50.94
C ASN A 171 -13.07 3.80 -50.56
N ILE A 172 -14.25 4.44 -50.48
CA ILE A 172 -14.37 5.85 -50.04
C ILE A 172 -13.85 5.96 -48.59
N LEU A 173 -14.30 5.09 -47.70
CA LEU A 173 -13.93 5.11 -46.31
C LEU A 173 -12.43 4.81 -46.09
N LEU A 174 -11.83 3.84 -46.81
CA LEU A 174 -10.40 3.56 -46.76
C LEU A 174 -9.57 4.77 -47.17
N TYR A 175 -10.03 5.49 -48.22
CA TYR A 175 -9.36 6.72 -48.63
C TYR A 175 -9.38 7.81 -47.54
N LEU A 176 -10.50 7.95 -46.82
CA LEU A 176 -10.64 8.88 -45.70
C LEU A 176 -9.80 8.43 -44.49
N LEU A 177 -9.83 7.15 -44.12
CA LEU A 177 -9.06 6.58 -43.02
C LEU A 177 -7.55 6.86 -43.15
N ARG A 178 -7.01 6.62 -44.35
CA ARG A 178 -5.59 6.90 -44.67
C ARG A 178 -5.22 8.39 -44.59
N ARG A 179 -6.21 9.33 -44.53
CA ARG A 179 -6.02 10.78 -44.44
C ARG A 179 -6.49 11.43 -43.16
N GLY A 180 -6.65 10.65 -42.10
CA GLY A 180 -6.98 11.17 -40.79
C GLY A 180 -8.49 11.37 -40.56
N PHE A 181 -9.31 10.42 -40.99
CA PHE A 181 -10.76 10.44 -40.80
C PHE A 181 -11.14 10.65 -39.33
N TYR A 182 -10.63 9.82 -38.43
CA TYR A 182 -10.96 9.89 -37.00
C TYR A 182 -10.41 11.14 -36.32
N THR A 183 -9.25 11.63 -36.74
CA THR A 183 -8.69 12.90 -36.21
C THR A 183 -9.56 14.08 -36.58
N SER A 184 -10.05 14.14 -37.85
CA SER A 184 -10.97 15.20 -38.30
C SER A 184 -12.32 15.16 -37.59
N LEU A 185 -12.90 13.97 -37.38
CA LEU A 185 -14.11 13.81 -36.55
C LEU A 185 -13.90 14.25 -35.11
N ALA A 186 -12.76 13.85 -34.50
CA ALA A 186 -12.42 14.22 -33.14
C ALA A 186 -12.28 15.73 -32.96
N GLU A 187 -11.66 16.41 -33.94
CA GLU A 187 -11.49 17.84 -33.96
C GLU A 187 -12.85 18.55 -34.03
N ALA A 188 -13.74 18.10 -34.90
CA ALA A 188 -15.11 18.62 -35.04
C ALA A 188 -15.93 18.45 -33.74
N ILE A 189 -15.79 17.30 -33.05
CA ILE A 189 -16.48 17.03 -31.76
C ILE A 189 -15.88 17.89 -30.65
N ARG A 190 -14.55 18.02 -30.58
CA ARG A 190 -13.84 18.81 -29.53
C ARG A 190 -14.16 20.28 -29.62
N SER A 191 -14.27 20.86 -30.83
CA SER A 191 -14.54 22.27 -31.07
C SER A 191 -15.99 22.66 -30.80
N THR A 192 -16.91 21.71 -30.67
CA THR A 192 -18.29 22.00 -30.26
C THR A 192 -18.34 22.30 -28.76
N PRO A 193 -18.78 23.49 -28.28
CA PRO A 193 -18.90 23.83 -26.88
C PRO A 193 -19.87 22.89 -26.14
N ILE A 194 -19.57 22.56 -24.87
CA ILE A 194 -20.43 21.66 -24.08
C ILE A 194 -21.82 22.27 -23.86
N ALA A 195 -21.91 23.58 -23.74
CA ALA A 195 -23.21 24.30 -23.57
C ALA A 195 -24.14 24.07 -24.76
N ASP A 196 -23.61 24.09 -25.97
CA ASP A 196 -24.36 24.02 -27.21
C ASP A 196 -24.55 22.58 -27.71
N ALA A 197 -23.87 21.63 -27.07
CA ALA A 197 -23.84 20.25 -27.54
C ALA A 197 -25.23 19.58 -27.61
N LYS A 198 -26.12 19.92 -26.69
CA LYS A 198 -27.49 19.35 -26.64
C LYS A 198 -28.40 19.85 -27.79
N THR A 199 -28.14 21.03 -28.30
CA THR A 199 -28.92 21.68 -29.35
C THR A 199 -28.26 21.56 -30.72
N SER A 200 -27.05 21.00 -30.80
CA SER A 200 -26.29 20.85 -32.05
C SER A 200 -27.00 19.93 -33.03
N LYS A 201 -27.17 20.44 -34.26
CA LYS A 201 -27.74 19.69 -35.41
C LYS A 201 -26.67 18.83 -36.12
N SER A 202 -25.37 19.14 -35.94
CA SER A 202 -24.25 18.41 -36.56
C SER A 202 -23.86 17.14 -35.81
N LEU A 203 -23.90 17.12 -34.47
CA LEU A 203 -23.50 15.97 -33.67
C LEU A 203 -24.29 14.68 -33.98
N PRO A 204 -25.64 14.70 -34.15
CA PRO A 204 -26.37 13.49 -34.55
C PRO A 204 -25.93 12.90 -35.90
N LEU A 205 -25.31 13.68 -36.79
CA LEU A 205 -24.77 13.23 -38.06
C LEU A 205 -23.29 12.83 -37.97
N LEU A 206 -22.51 13.44 -37.05
CA LEU A 206 -21.10 13.11 -36.84
C LEU A 206 -20.91 11.75 -36.13
N ILE A 207 -21.76 11.46 -35.17
CA ILE A 207 -21.57 10.27 -34.34
C ILE A 207 -21.76 8.96 -35.10
N PRO A 208 -22.74 8.78 -35.99
CA PRO A 208 -22.81 7.59 -36.86
C PRO A 208 -21.54 7.35 -37.66
N LEU A 209 -20.87 8.40 -38.13
CA LEU A 209 -19.60 8.30 -38.86
C LEU A 209 -18.49 7.67 -38.02
N THR A 210 -18.49 7.88 -36.69
CA THR A 210 -17.47 7.28 -35.82
C THR A 210 -17.52 5.75 -35.78
N THR A 211 -18.67 5.16 -36.09
CA THR A 211 -18.91 3.70 -36.01
C THR A 211 -19.15 3.06 -37.37
N VAL A 212 -19.18 3.84 -38.46
CA VAL A 212 -19.51 3.32 -39.79
C VAL A 212 -18.53 2.25 -40.29
N ALA A 213 -17.24 2.38 -39.94
CA ALA A 213 -16.21 1.42 -40.36
C ALA A 213 -16.52 -0.02 -39.92
N PHE A 214 -17.16 -0.18 -38.79
CA PHE A 214 -17.49 -1.49 -38.20
C PHE A 214 -18.73 -2.16 -38.84
N SER A 215 -19.47 -1.40 -39.66
CA SER A 215 -20.55 -1.95 -40.53
C SER A 215 -20.04 -2.30 -41.92
N VAL A 216 -18.98 -1.64 -42.35
CA VAL A 216 -18.40 -1.80 -43.71
C VAL A 216 -17.40 -2.95 -43.77
N TYR A 217 -16.45 -2.97 -42.83
CA TYR A 217 -15.38 -3.95 -42.80
C TYR A 217 -15.69 -5.16 -41.87
N PRO A 218 -15.27 -6.39 -42.24
CA PRO A 218 -15.43 -7.55 -41.39
C PRO A 218 -14.47 -7.47 -40.17
N ALA A 219 -14.87 -8.03 -39.04
CA ALA A 219 -14.12 -7.98 -37.80
C ALA A 219 -12.71 -8.62 -37.85
N THR A 220 -12.45 -9.44 -38.88
CA THR A 220 -11.17 -10.11 -39.13
C THR A 220 -10.20 -9.30 -39.97
N SER A 221 -10.65 -8.15 -40.56
CA SER A 221 -9.80 -7.35 -41.43
C SER A 221 -8.88 -6.40 -40.68
N GLN A 222 -7.75 -6.04 -41.30
CA GLN A 222 -6.81 -5.08 -40.76
C GLN A 222 -7.44 -3.68 -40.66
N GLU A 223 -8.25 -3.29 -41.62
CA GLU A 223 -8.99 -2.02 -41.66
C GLU A 223 -9.94 -1.86 -40.47
N TYR A 224 -10.55 -2.97 -40.02
CA TYR A 224 -11.38 -2.98 -38.81
C TYR A 224 -10.50 -2.73 -37.55
N ALA A 225 -9.36 -3.42 -37.43
CA ALA A 225 -8.44 -3.27 -36.31
C ALA A 225 -7.85 -1.84 -36.26
N ASP A 226 -7.43 -1.30 -37.41
CA ASP A 226 -6.90 0.07 -37.52
C ASP A 226 -7.96 1.12 -37.16
N SER A 227 -9.22 0.91 -37.64
CA SER A 227 -10.35 1.78 -37.30
C SER A 227 -10.68 1.73 -35.81
N PHE A 228 -10.57 0.55 -35.17
CA PHE A 228 -10.79 0.39 -33.74
C PHE A 228 -9.72 1.11 -32.92
N ALA A 229 -8.45 0.95 -33.29
CA ALA A 229 -7.35 1.64 -32.64
C ALA A 229 -7.49 3.17 -32.78
N ALA A 230 -7.89 3.65 -33.96
CA ALA A 230 -8.13 5.09 -34.21
C ALA A 230 -9.36 5.62 -33.46
N LEU A 231 -10.45 4.86 -33.35
CA LEU A 231 -11.62 5.20 -32.54
C LEU A 231 -11.23 5.39 -31.07
N ILE A 232 -10.47 4.45 -30.51
CA ILE A 232 -10.01 4.51 -29.10
C ILE A 232 -9.11 5.72 -28.89
N SER A 233 -8.10 5.91 -29.74
CA SER A 233 -7.08 6.94 -29.53
C SER A 233 -7.55 8.36 -29.86
N SER A 234 -8.53 8.53 -30.74
CA SER A 234 -8.95 9.87 -31.20
C SER A 234 -10.31 10.30 -30.64
N ILE A 235 -11.30 9.41 -30.64
CA ILE A 235 -12.69 9.76 -30.26
C ILE A 235 -12.92 9.50 -28.76
N LEU A 236 -12.59 8.31 -28.26
CA LEU A 236 -12.85 7.96 -26.87
C LEU A 236 -11.92 8.68 -25.88
N THR A 237 -10.87 9.34 -26.33
CA THR A 237 -10.00 10.22 -25.54
C THR A 237 -10.54 11.65 -25.40
N ILE A 238 -11.63 12.01 -26.08
CA ILE A 238 -12.18 13.37 -26.02
C ILE A 238 -12.66 13.67 -24.58
N PRO A 239 -12.21 14.79 -23.97
CA PRO A 239 -12.61 15.15 -22.62
C PRO A 239 -14.12 15.32 -22.51
N LEU A 240 -14.72 14.74 -21.47
CA LEU A 240 -16.16 14.83 -21.18
C LEU A 240 -17.05 14.41 -22.37
N LEU A 241 -16.62 13.46 -23.20
CA LEU A 241 -17.37 13.04 -24.39
C LEU A 241 -18.86 12.76 -24.11
N PRO A 242 -19.29 12.03 -23.07
CA PRO A 242 -20.71 11.82 -22.80
C PRO A 242 -21.51 13.10 -22.54
N ASN A 243 -20.85 14.17 -22.03
CA ASN A 243 -21.51 15.47 -21.81
C ASN A 243 -21.64 16.30 -23.10
N ARG A 244 -20.83 15.99 -24.10
CA ARG A 244 -20.82 16.65 -25.42
C ARG A 244 -21.84 16.06 -26.39
N LEU A 245 -22.51 14.95 -26.02
CA LEU A 245 -23.41 14.24 -26.92
C LEU A 245 -24.89 14.50 -26.56
N PRO A 246 -25.75 14.83 -27.56
CA PRO A 246 -27.19 14.75 -27.39
C PRO A 246 -27.62 13.33 -27.01
N LEU A 247 -28.78 13.16 -26.36
CA LEU A 247 -29.27 11.86 -25.89
C LEU A 247 -29.30 10.78 -26.96
N GLN A 248 -29.79 11.13 -28.19
CA GLN A 248 -29.84 10.20 -29.32
C GLN A 248 -28.43 9.75 -29.75
N SER A 249 -27.47 10.68 -29.80
CA SER A 249 -26.07 10.38 -30.14
C SER A 249 -25.39 9.53 -29.05
N LEU A 250 -25.70 9.81 -27.77
CA LEU A 250 -25.19 9.03 -26.62
C LEU A 250 -25.70 7.58 -26.72
N THR A 251 -27.00 7.39 -26.98
CA THR A 251 -27.60 6.07 -27.15
C THR A 251 -27.02 5.32 -28.34
N HIS A 252 -26.86 6.02 -29.50
CA HIS A 252 -26.24 5.45 -30.68
C HIS A 252 -24.80 4.98 -30.39
N MET A 253 -23.98 5.85 -29.80
CA MET A 253 -22.61 5.49 -29.48
C MET A 253 -22.54 4.33 -28.47
N SER A 254 -23.30 4.37 -27.41
CA SER A 254 -23.36 3.28 -26.43
C SER A 254 -23.78 1.94 -27.07
N SER A 255 -24.73 1.93 -28.01
CA SER A 255 -25.23 0.71 -28.66
C SER A 255 -24.31 0.17 -29.77
N ARG A 256 -23.58 1.05 -30.49
CA ARG A 256 -22.83 0.68 -31.69
C ARG A 256 -21.32 0.56 -31.51
N LEU A 257 -20.79 0.86 -30.33
CA LEU A 257 -19.37 0.62 -30.03
C LEU A 257 -19.02 -0.86 -30.31
N PRO A 258 -17.92 -1.13 -31.02
CA PRO A 258 -17.64 -2.44 -31.61
C PRO A 258 -17.04 -3.46 -30.64
N PHE A 259 -17.28 -3.32 -29.34
CA PHE A 259 -16.72 -4.22 -28.35
C PHE A 259 -17.25 -5.65 -28.44
N ALA A 260 -18.49 -5.87 -28.91
CA ALA A 260 -19.07 -7.20 -29.02
C ALA A 260 -18.36 -8.12 -30.03
N ALA A 261 -17.67 -7.54 -31.01
CA ALA A 261 -16.94 -8.29 -32.04
C ALA A 261 -15.45 -8.51 -31.68
N LEU A 262 -14.97 -8.02 -30.54
CA LEU A 262 -13.58 -8.22 -30.13
C LEU A 262 -13.31 -9.66 -29.74
N THR A 263 -12.38 -10.31 -30.42
CA THR A 263 -11.86 -11.63 -30.06
C THR A 263 -10.44 -11.55 -29.48
N SER A 264 -9.69 -10.53 -29.86
CA SER A 264 -8.34 -10.23 -29.37
C SER A 264 -8.15 -8.72 -29.23
N LEU A 265 -7.17 -8.31 -28.41
CA LEU A 265 -6.83 -6.91 -28.23
C LEU A 265 -5.91 -6.45 -29.37
N PRO A 266 -6.31 -5.46 -30.19
CA PRO A 266 -5.40 -4.84 -31.14
C PRO A 266 -4.34 -4.01 -30.42
N PRO A 267 -3.15 -3.82 -31.01
CA PRO A 267 -2.14 -2.94 -30.45
C PRO A 267 -2.69 -1.52 -30.31
N LEU A 268 -2.58 -0.96 -29.09
CA LEU A 268 -3.00 0.41 -28.83
C LEU A 268 -1.91 1.37 -29.27
N PRO A 269 -2.25 2.47 -29.98
CA PRO A 269 -1.31 3.52 -30.27
C PRO A 269 -0.87 4.23 -28.98
N GLU A 270 0.31 4.84 -29.01
CA GLU A 270 0.77 5.67 -27.90
C GLU A 270 -0.13 6.88 -27.71
N ILE A 271 -0.71 7.00 -26.52
CA ILE A 271 -1.54 8.13 -26.10
C ILE A 271 -1.02 8.70 -24.79
N THR A 272 -1.27 10.00 -24.57
CA THR A 272 -0.80 10.68 -23.35
C THR A 272 -1.48 10.16 -22.09
N ILE A 273 -0.91 10.41 -20.92
CA ILE A 273 -1.51 10.02 -19.63
C ILE A 273 -2.91 10.63 -19.45
N ILE A 274 -3.08 11.90 -19.84
CA ILE A 274 -4.36 12.61 -19.75
C ILE A 274 -5.39 11.97 -20.67
N ASP A 275 -5.01 11.62 -21.89
CA ASP A 275 -5.90 10.95 -22.84
C ASP A 275 -6.32 9.56 -22.34
N ARG A 276 -5.42 8.82 -21.69
CA ARG A 276 -5.75 7.53 -21.03
C ARG A 276 -6.80 7.70 -19.94
N LEU A 277 -6.69 8.76 -19.13
CA LEU A 277 -7.67 9.04 -18.07
C LEU A 277 -9.04 9.43 -18.63
N HIS A 278 -9.07 10.25 -19.69
CA HIS A 278 -10.32 10.55 -20.38
C HIS A 278 -10.93 9.31 -21.06
N LEU A 279 -10.11 8.45 -21.66
CA LEU A 279 -10.52 7.17 -22.22
C LEU A 279 -11.18 6.29 -21.16
N LEU A 280 -10.55 6.09 -19.98
CA LEU A 280 -11.12 5.32 -18.88
C LEU A 280 -12.44 5.90 -18.39
N ALA A 281 -12.53 7.23 -18.20
CA ALA A 281 -13.74 7.90 -17.74
C ALA A 281 -14.90 7.76 -18.75
N ASN A 282 -14.61 7.81 -20.04
CA ASN A 282 -15.61 7.62 -21.10
C ASN A 282 -16.04 6.15 -21.21
N LEU A 283 -15.09 5.19 -21.15
CA LEU A 283 -15.39 3.76 -21.12
C LEU A 283 -16.24 3.38 -19.91
N ALA A 284 -15.95 3.94 -18.72
CA ALA A 284 -16.74 3.75 -17.52
C ALA A 284 -18.21 4.21 -17.66
N THR A 285 -18.49 5.09 -18.60
CA THR A 285 -19.86 5.55 -18.89
C THR A 285 -20.57 4.69 -19.94
N PHE A 286 -19.87 4.30 -21.01
CA PHE A 286 -20.51 3.66 -22.17
C PHE A 286 -20.67 2.14 -22.03
N ILE A 287 -19.75 1.43 -21.36
CA ILE A 287 -19.67 -0.03 -21.42
C ILE A 287 -20.36 -0.76 -20.26
N PRO A 288 -20.33 -0.31 -18.99
CA PRO A 288 -20.93 -1.02 -17.87
C PRO A 288 -22.40 -1.40 -18.06
N PRO A 289 -23.27 -0.56 -18.63
CA PRO A 289 -24.66 -0.93 -18.88
C PRO A 289 -24.85 -2.14 -19.82
N ARG A 290 -23.80 -2.51 -20.55
CA ARG A 290 -23.82 -3.57 -21.59
C ARG A 290 -23.07 -4.84 -21.19
N TYR A 291 -22.48 -4.93 -20.00
CA TYR A 291 -21.69 -6.09 -19.60
C TYR A 291 -22.43 -7.43 -19.78
N ALA A 292 -23.70 -7.47 -19.41
CA ALA A 292 -24.52 -8.68 -19.54
C ALA A 292 -24.80 -9.08 -21.01
N ALA A 293 -24.73 -8.13 -21.94
CA ALA A 293 -24.98 -8.35 -23.37
C ALA A 293 -23.72 -8.68 -24.18
N LEU A 294 -22.53 -8.53 -23.58
CA LEU A 294 -21.26 -8.81 -24.26
C LEU A 294 -20.97 -10.32 -24.24
N PRO A 295 -20.55 -10.92 -25.38
CA PRO A 295 -20.04 -12.29 -25.41
C PRO A 295 -18.80 -12.44 -24.49
N ALA A 296 -18.58 -13.61 -23.91
CA ALA A 296 -17.46 -13.86 -23.01
C ALA A 296 -16.06 -13.50 -23.58
N PRO A 297 -15.71 -13.81 -24.82
CA PRO A 297 -14.45 -13.39 -25.44
C PRO A 297 -14.33 -11.87 -25.52
N ALA A 298 -15.41 -11.19 -25.86
CA ALA A 298 -15.47 -9.73 -26.01
C ALA A 298 -15.30 -9.02 -24.65
N LEU A 299 -15.98 -9.50 -23.61
CA LEU A 299 -15.81 -8.99 -22.26
C LEU A 299 -14.37 -9.20 -21.76
N THR A 300 -13.79 -10.38 -22.03
CA THR A 300 -12.40 -10.67 -21.70
C THR A 300 -11.43 -9.72 -22.42
N ALA A 301 -11.64 -9.46 -23.71
CA ALA A 301 -10.83 -8.52 -24.46
C ALA A 301 -10.97 -7.08 -23.93
N TYR A 302 -12.17 -6.66 -23.56
CA TYR A 302 -12.43 -5.37 -22.93
C TYR A 302 -11.73 -5.23 -21.57
N VAL A 303 -11.84 -6.24 -20.71
CA VAL A 303 -11.15 -6.26 -19.41
C VAL A 303 -9.65 -6.15 -19.59
N LYS A 304 -9.06 -6.91 -20.53
CA LYS A 304 -7.63 -6.81 -20.85
C LYS A 304 -7.24 -5.43 -21.39
N LEU A 305 -8.12 -4.77 -22.18
CA LEU A 305 -7.90 -3.41 -22.64
C LEU A 305 -7.75 -2.43 -21.45
N ILE A 306 -8.68 -2.47 -20.51
CA ILE A 306 -8.64 -1.58 -19.33
C ILE A 306 -7.40 -1.91 -18.49
N THR A 307 -7.10 -3.18 -18.28
CA THR A 307 -5.91 -3.64 -17.56
C THR A 307 -4.63 -3.07 -18.18
N SER A 308 -4.51 -3.12 -19.52
CA SER A 308 -3.33 -2.57 -20.21
C SER A 308 -3.20 -1.06 -20.00
N ILE A 309 -4.33 -0.33 -19.99
CA ILE A 309 -4.33 1.12 -19.73
C ILE A 309 -3.89 1.40 -18.29
N PHE A 310 -4.45 0.70 -17.28
CA PHE A 310 -4.05 0.86 -15.88
C PHE A 310 -2.57 0.58 -15.68
N ASN A 311 -2.03 -0.47 -16.29
CA ASN A 311 -0.61 -0.83 -16.16
C ASN A 311 0.35 0.24 -16.69
N THR A 312 -0.11 1.16 -17.51
CA THR A 312 0.69 2.26 -18.07
C THR A 312 0.53 3.60 -17.34
N LEU A 313 -0.39 3.69 -16.35
CA LEU A 313 -0.61 4.92 -15.59
C LEU A 313 0.38 5.01 -14.40
N PRO A 314 0.89 6.18 -14.04
CA PRO A 314 1.64 6.36 -12.81
C PRO A 314 0.74 6.12 -11.57
N PRO A 315 1.32 5.77 -10.40
CA PRO A 315 0.56 5.62 -9.16
C PRO A 315 -0.23 6.89 -8.82
N ASN A 316 -1.46 6.71 -8.34
CA ASN A 316 -2.39 7.80 -7.99
C ASN A 316 -2.76 8.78 -9.12
N ALA A 317 -2.44 8.47 -10.38
CA ALA A 317 -2.83 9.34 -11.52
C ALA A 317 -4.35 9.57 -11.61
N LEU A 318 -5.15 8.65 -11.09
CA LEU A 318 -6.62 8.70 -11.06
C LEU A 318 -7.18 9.74 -10.08
N GLU A 319 -6.40 10.21 -9.10
CA GLU A 319 -6.83 11.24 -8.15
C GLU A 319 -6.85 12.63 -8.78
N GLY A 320 -5.94 12.90 -9.73
CA GLY A 320 -5.72 14.22 -10.28
C GLY A 320 -5.14 15.22 -9.27
N ALA A 321 -4.53 16.30 -9.77
CA ALA A 321 -4.17 17.43 -8.93
C ALA A 321 -5.46 18.19 -8.54
N PRO A 322 -5.63 18.64 -7.27
CA PRO A 322 -6.72 19.52 -6.91
C PRO A 322 -6.63 20.79 -7.77
N ALA A 323 -7.71 21.20 -8.40
CA ALA A 323 -7.77 22.48 -9.10
C ALA A 323 -7.42 23.57 -8.07
N ALA A 324 -6.47 24.43 -8.41
CA ALA A 324 -5.96 25.48 -7.53
C ALA A 324 -7.10 26.34 -6.98
N SER A 325 -7.59 25.99 -5.81
CA SER A 325 -8.44 26.82 -4.95
C SER A 325 -7.55 27.29 -3.83
N THR A 326 -7.42 28.61 -3.67
CA THR A 326 -6.91 29.41 -2.55
C THR A 326 -6.19 28.67 -1.43
N PRO A 327 -5.03 29.13 -0.96
CA PRO A 327 -4.29 28.49 0.10
C PRO A 327 -5.10 28.54 1.40
N GLN A 328 -5.93 27.54 1.62
CA GLN A 328 -6.43 27.23 2.95
C GLN A 328 -5.29 26.58 3.71
N SER A 329 -4.97 27.17 4.84
CA SER A 329 -4.07 26.65 5.85
C SER A 329 -4.21 25.14 5.97
N ARG A 330 -3.13 24.41 5.69
CA ARG A 330 -3.04 22.98 5.99
C ARG A 330 -3.20 22.81 7.49
N SER A 331 -4.41 22.48 7.93
CA SER A 331 -4.57 21.81 9.20
C SER A 331 -3.96 20.42 9.01
N TYR A 332 -2.94 20.15 9.81
CA TYR A 332 -2.34 18.84 9.96
C TYR A 332 -3.34 17.93 10.67
N ASP A 333 -4.24 17.28 9.92
CA ASP A 333 -5.08 16.19 10.39
C ASP A 333 -5.37 15.29 9.18
N SER A 334 -4.34 14.55 8.78
CA SER A 334 -4.47 13.39 7.90
C SER A 334 -3.73 12.24 8.56
N ASP A 335 -4.34 11.72 9.61
CA ASP A 335 -3.97 10.44 10.21
C ASP A 335 -4.49 9.29 9.32
N SER A 336 -3.87 9.11 8.17
CA SER A 336 -3.81 7.80 7.54
C SER A 336 -2.55 7.15 8.11
N GLU A 337 -2.71 6.48 9.23
CA GLU A 337 -1.68 5.66 9.86
C GLU A 337 -1.35 4.47 8.95
N ASP A 338 -0.45 4.70 7.99
CA ASP A 338 0.48 3.68 7.54
C ASP A 338 1.63 3.73 8.57
N GLU A 339 1.49 2.99 9.68
CA GLU A 339 2.39 2.96 10.85
C GLU A 339 3.81 2.43 10.52
N SER A 340 4.29 2.57 9.31
CA SER A 340 5.65 2.21 8.90
C SER A 340 6.54 3.40 8.51
N ARG A 341 6.12 4.66 8.81
CA ARG A 341 6.98 5.81 8.55
C ARG A 341 7.31 6.53 9.86
N PRO A 342 8.53 6.44 10.38
CA PRO A 342 9.03 7.46 11.30
C PRO A 342 9.17 8.76 10.50
N THR A 343 8.38 9.77 10.84
CA THR A 343 8.54 11.13 10.37
C THR A 343 9.81 11.73 10.96
N VAL A 344 10.93 11.49 10.29
CA VAL A 344 12.10 12.35 10.39
C VAL A 344 12.35 12.85 8.98
N SER A 345 12.04 14.10 8.73
CA SER A 345 12.46 14.82 7.55
C SER A 345 13.99 14.94 7.57
N VAL A 346 14.67 13.97 6.97
CA VAL A 346 16.07 14.10 6.60
C VAL A 346 16.11 14.25 5.10
N VAL A 347 16.57 15.42 4.67
CA VAL A 347 16.94 15.73 3.30
C VAL A 347 17.90 14.65 2.80
N SER A 348 17.41 13.66 2.09
CA SER A 348 18.24 12.70 1.37
C SER A 348 18.63 13.32 0.03
N THR A 349 19.83 13.87 -0.02
CA THR A 349 20.55 14.18 -1.24
C THR A 349 20.98 12.87 -1.94
N PHE A 350 20.02 12.15 -2.51
CA PHE A 350 20.26 11.24 -3.61
C PHE A 350 19.17 11.46 -4.65
N SER A 351 19.59 11.71 -5.86
CA SER A 351 18.88 12.05 -7.07
C SER A 351 17.70 11.10 -7.35
N ALA A 352 16.61 11.25 -6.62
CA ALA A 352 15.32 10.76 -7.04
C ALA A 352 14.66 11.88 -7.82
N THR A 353 14.50 11.71 -9.13
CA THR A 353 13.63 12.58 -9.93
C THR A 353 12.30 12.73 -9.21
N PRO A 354 11.82 13.96 -8.97
CA PRO A 354 10.54 14.16 -8.32
C PRO A 354 9.46 13.38 -9.08
N PRO A 355 8.49 12.76 -8.40
CA PRO A 355 7.42 12.05 -9.07
C PRO A 355 6.75 13.00 -10.06
N PRO A 356 6.38 12.53 -11.27
CA PRO A 356 5.75 13.37 -12.28
C PRO A 356 4.52 14.05 -11.67
N PRO A 357 4.28 15.34 -11.96
CA PRO A 357 3.15 16.07 -11.42
C PRO A 357 1.84 15.36 -11.80
N LEU A 358 0.94 15.21 -10.84
CA LEU A 358 -0.37 14.61 -11.08
C LEU A 358 -1.14 15.41 -12.14
N PRO A 359 -1.84 14.76 -13.07
CA PRO A 359 -2.61 15.43 -14.10
C PRO A 359 -3.77 16.22 -13.50
N VAL A 360 -4.03 17.41 -13.98
CA VAL A 360 -5.19 18.21 -13.61
C VAL A 360 -6.43 17.65 -14.30
N LEU A 361 -7.41 17.18 -13.53
CA LEU A 361 -8.65 16.60 -14.01
C LEU A 361 -9.86 17.43 -13.55
N ASP A 362 -10.87 17.53 -14.41
CA ASP A 362 -12.15 18.12 -14.02
C ASP A 362 -12.93 17.22 -13.07
N ALA A 363 -13.77 17.82 -12.19
CA ALA A 363 -14.52 17.09 -11.16
C ALA A 363 -15.47 16.01 -11.74
N ARG A 364 -15.99 16.18 -12.95
CA ARG A 364 -16.88 15.19 -13.57
C ARG A 364 -16.10 13.99 -14.07
N THR A 365 -14.90 14.19 -14.62
CA THR A 365 -13.99 13.11 -15.00
C THR A 365 -13.55 12.32 -13.77
N GLN A 366 -13.17 13.01 -12.67
CA GLN A 366 -12.82 12.35 -11.40
C GLN A 366 -13.99 11.49 -10.86
N LYS A 367 -15.21 12.05 -10.83
CA LYS A 367 -16.40 11.31 -10.39
C LYS A 367 -16.65 10.05 -11.22
N ARG A 368 -16.42 10.11 -12.54
CA ARG A 368 -16.55 8.94 -13.41
C ARG A 368 -15.47 7.89 -13.15
N LEU A 369 -14.24 8.31 -12.94
CA LEU A 369 -13.16 7.39 -12.58
C LEU A 369 -13.47 6.68 -11.24
N GLN A 370 -14.05 7.39 -10.27
CA GLN A 370 -14.50 6.80 -9.00
C GLN A 370 -15.58 5.72 -9.18
N THR A 371 -16.39 5.77 -10.25
CA THR A 371 -17.37 4.70 -10.52
C THR A 371 -16.70 3.35 -10.83
N LEU A 372 -15.44 3.34 -11.28
CA LEU A 372 -14.69 2.10 -11.56
C LEU A 372 -14.43 1.27 -10.28
N ILE A 373 -14.31 1.93 -9.13
CA ILE A 373 -14.10 1.26 -7.82
C ILE A 373 -15.40 1.09 -7.04
N SER A 374 -16.54 1.52 -7.58
CA SER A 374 -17.81 1.39 -6.88
C SER A 374 -18.20 -0.08 -6.65
N PRO A 375 -18.82 -0.40 -5.50
CA PRO A 375 -19.26 -1.76 -5.20
C PRO A 375 -20.18 -2.35 -6.27
N SER A 376 -21.09 -1.52 -6.82
CA SER A 376 -21.99 -1.95 -7.89
C SER A 376 -21.26 -2.37 -9.17
N HIS A 377 -20.24 -1.61 -9.58
CA HIS A 377 -19.44 -1.91 -10.78
C HIS A 377 -18.61 -3.19 -10.60
N LEU A 378 -17.84 -3.27 -9.50
CA LEU A 378 -16.97 -4.42 -9.23
C LEU A 378 -17.77 -5.72 -9.04
N ASN A 379 -18.86 -5.69 -8.27
CA ASN A 379 -19.70 -6.86 -8.05
C ASN A 379 -20.46 -7.31 -9.31
N THR A 380 -20.83 -6.37 -10.18
CA THR A 380 -21.43 -6.71 -11.49
C THR A 380 -20.42 -7.46 -12.36
N LEU A 381 -19.18 -6.95 -12.49
CA LEU A 381 -18.12 -7.64 -13.23
C LEU A 381 -17.82 -9.03 -12.65
N LEU A 382 -17.68 -9.13 -11.33
CA LEU A 382 -17.45 -10.39 -10.63
C LEU A 382 -18.57 -11.40 -10.91
N SER A 383 -19.84 -11.02 -10.76
CA SER A 383 -20.99 -11.91 -10.94
C SER A 383 -21.14 -12.43 -12.37
N ILE A 384 -20.77 -11.62 -13.37
CA ILE A 384 -20.80 -12.02 -14.78
C ILE A 384 -19.63 -12.95 -15.11
N THR A 385 -18.41 -12.58 -14.68
CA THR A 385 -17.20 -13.36 -15.01
C THR A 385 -17.12 -14.69 -14.27
N GLN A 386 -17.70 -14.81 -13.06
CA GLN A 386 -17.81 -16.09 -12.35
C GLN A 386 -18.57 -17.15 -13.16
N LYS A 387 -19.54 -16.76 -13.98
CA LYS A 387 -20.33 -17.65 -14.84
C LYS A 387 -19.64 -17.96 -16.17
N GLN A 388 -18.49 -17.37 -16.46
CA GLN A 388 -17.77 -17.50 -17.72
C GLN A 388 -16.54 -18.42 -17.60
N SER A 389 -15.63 -18.35 -18.58
CA SER A 389 -14.43 -19.17 -18.66
C SER A 389 -13.35 -18.77 -17.63
N ASP A 390 -12.42 -19.69 -17.37
CA ASP A 390 -11.23 -19.43 -16.53
C ASP A 390 -10.39 -18.25 -17.07
N ALA A 391 -10.34 -18.07 -18.38
CA ALA A 391 -9.64 -16.97 -19.01
C ALA A 391 -10.27 -15.60 -18.66
N SER A 392 -11.61 -15.53 -18.60
CA SER A 392 -12.34 -14.31 -18.20
C SER A 392 -12.09 -13.99 -16.74
N ARG A 393 -12.08 -14.99 -15.86
CA ARG A 393 -11.80 -14.85 -14.43
C ARG A 393 -10.38 -14.31 -14.19
N ARG A 394 -9.38 -14.91 -14.85
CA ARG A 394 -7.98 -14.46 -14.76
C ARG A 394 -7.83 -13.00 -15.22
N ALA A 395 -8.44 -12.64 -16.35
CA ALA A 395 -8.39 -11.27 -16.83
C ALA A 395 -8.99 -10.27 -15.84
N LEU A 396 -10.04 -10.66 -15.10
CA LEU A 396 -10.62 -9.82 -14.06
C LEU A 396 -9.68 -9.68 -12.84
N PHE A 397 -8.99 -10.73 -12.43
CA PHE A 397 -8.00 -10.67 -11.34
C PHE A 397 -6.85 -9.74 -11.72
N ASP A 398 -6.36 -9.84 -12.95
CA ASP A 398 -5.34 -8.92 -13.48
C ASP A 398 -5.84 -7.47 -13.48
N LEU A 399 -7.12 -7.24 -13.81
CA LEU A 399 -7.72 -5.90 -13.76
C LEU A 399 -7.74 -5.33 -12.34
N ILE A 400 -8.17 -6.13 -11.36
CA ILE A 400 -8.26 -5.66 -9.97
C ILE A 400 -6.86 -5.33 -9.43
N LEU A 401 -5.88 -6.19 -9.68
CA LEU A 401 -4.49 -5.96 -9.29
C LEU A 401 -3.89 -4.70 -9.99
N ALA A 402 -4.19 -4.51 -11.27
CA ALA A 402 -3.77 -3.32 -12.01
C ALA A 402 -4.41 -2.05 -11.44
N LEU A 403 -5.67 -2.12 -11.04
CA LEU A 403 -6.41 -1.04 -10.40
C LEU A 403 -5.82 -0.70 -9.02
N GLU A 404 -5.54 -1.70 -8.17
CA GLU A 404 -4.86 -1.52 -6.88
C GLU A 404 -3.48 -0.87 -7.04
N GLY A 405 -2.69 -1.30 -8.03
CA GLY A 405 -1.39 -0.74 -8.33
C GLY A 405 -1.44 0.67 -8.89
N SER A 406 -2.53 1.03 -9.62
CA SER A 406 -2.72 2.37 -10.18
C SER A 406 -3.31 3.36 -9.17
N TRP A 407 -4.01 2.85 -8.16
CA TRP A 407 -4.68 3.66 -7.14
C TRP A 407 -4.38 3.17 -5.71
N PRO A 408 -3.12 3.22 -5.26
CA PRO A 408 -2.70 2.71 -3.94
C PRO A 408 -3.48 3.31 -2.77
N SER A 409 -3.83 4.60 -2.81
CA SER A 409 -4.60 5.29 -1.76
C SER A 409 -6.03 4.75 -1.59
N LYS A 410 -6.61 4.14 -2.65
CA LYS A 410 -7.96 3.58 -2.65
C LYS A 410 -8.02 2.05 -2.55
N ARG A 411 -6.89 1.40 -2.29
CA ARG A 411 -6.79 -0.06 -2.23
C ARG A 411 -7.76 -0.68 -1.20
N SER A 412 -7.83 -0.12 0.00
CA SER A 412 -8.74 -0.61 1.04
C SER A 412 -10.21 -0.48 0.62
N GLU A 413 -10.57 0.58 -0.09
CA GLU A 413 -11.92 0.81 -0.61
C GLU A 413 -12.28 -0.21 -1.71
N ILE A 414 -11.33 -0.51 -2.61
CA ILE A 414 -11.50 -1.51 -3.68
C ILE A 414 -11.73 -2.91 -3.08
N LEU A 415 -10.87 -3.35 -2.16
CA LEU A 415 -11.00 -4.64 -1.50
C LEU A 415 -12.27 -4.73 -0.64
N GLY A 416 -12.59 -3.67 0.09
CA GLY A 416 -13.81 -3.56 0.89
C GLY A 416 -15.07 -3.68 0.05
N ALA A 417 -15.11 -3.03 -1.12
CA ALA A 417 -16.23 -3.12 -2.06
C ALA A 417 -16.52 -4.56 -2.52
N ILE A 418 -15.47 -5.38 -2.67
CA ILE A 418 -15.58 -6.78 -3.06
C ILE A 418 -16.04 -7.65 -1.88
N VAL A 419 -15.47 -7.45 -0.68
CA VAL A 419 -15.77 -8.24 0.51
C VAL A 419 -17.21 -8.00 0.99
N VAL A 420 -17.63 -6.74 1.07
CA VAL A 420 -18.96 -6.34 1.57
C VAL A 420 -20.08 -6.71 0.59
N GLY A 421 -19.80 -6.76 -0.70
CA GLY A 421 -20.81 -7.01 -1.75
C GLY A 421 -21.42 -8.42 -1.80
N GLY A 422 -21.14 -9.29 -0.81
CA GLY A 422 -21.66 -10.66 -0.73
C GLY A 422 -21.00 -11.66 -1.69
N ALA A 423 -20.29 -11.19 -2.70
CA ALA A 423 -19.51 -12.01 -3.63
C ALA A 423 -18.15 -12.44 -3.03
N GLY A 424 -17.64 -11.70 -2.03
CA GLY A 424 -16.28 -11.87 -1.52
C GLY A 424 -15.98 -13.29 -1.01
N THR A 425 -16.88 -13.91 -0.26
CA THR A 425 -16.70 -15.29 0.23
C THR A 425 -16.66 -16.31 -0.92
N SER A 426 -17.47 -16.12 -1.96
CA SER A 426 -17.48 -16.97 -3.15
C SER A 426 -16.20 -16.79 -3.96
N VAL A 427 -15.74 -15.54 -4.13
CA VAL A 427 -14.52 -15.21 -4.87
C VAL A 427 -13.27 -15.80 -4.19
N ILE A 428 -13.17 -15.71 -2.86
CA ILE A 428 -12.04 -16.29 -2.10
C ILE A 428 -12.00 -17.81 -2.29
N LYS A 429 -13.16 -18.51 -2.16
CA LYS A 429 -13.24 -19.95 -2.39
C LYS A 429 -12.83 -20.33 -3.82
N GLU A 430 -13.27 -19.56 -4.78
CA GLU A 430 -12.99 -19.81 -6.20
C GLU A 430 -11.51 -19.57 -6.54
N LEU A 431 -10.92 -18.49 -6.07
CA LEU A 431 -9.49 -18.19 -6.21
C LEU A 431 -8.64 -19.36 -5.66
N TRP A 432 -8.98 -19.79 -4.43
CA TRP A 432 -8.26 -20.88 -3.79
C TRP A 432 -8.40 -22.19 -4.57
N ARG A 433 -9.64 -22.67 -4.77
CA ARG A 433 -9.91 -24.00 -5.35
C ARG A 433 -9.63 -24.07 -6.84
N GLY A 434 -9.87 -22.98 -7.57
CA GLY A 434 -9.71 -22.93 -9.03
C GLY A 434 -8.28 -22.69 -9.49
N SER A 435 -7.51 -21.91 -8.72
CA SER A 435 -6.20 -21.42 -9.19
C SER A 435 -5.06 -21.70 -8.20
N VAL A 436 -5.18 -21.23 -6.95
CA VAL A 436 -4.04 -21.19 -6.01
C VAL A 436 -3.71 -22.53 -5.38
N ARG A 437 -4.70 -23.38 -5.12
CA ARG A 437 -4.47 -24.72 -4.51
C ARG A 437 -3.49 -25.59 -5.29
N ARG A 438 -3.37 -25.39 -6.60
CA ARG A 438 -2.46 -26.13 -7.49
C ARG A 438 -1.14 -25.41 -7.72
N ALA A 439 -0.98 -24.21 -7.18
CA ALA A 439 0.26 -23.46 -7.31
C ALA A 439 1.40 -24.16 -6.54
N ASN A 440 2.59 -24.13 -7.11
CA ASN A 440 3.79 -24.66 -6.49
C ASN A 440 4.74 -23.51 -6.14
N ALA A 441 5.15 -23.42 -4.87
CA ALA A 441 6.12 -22.43 -4.43
C ALA A 441 7.40 -22.44 -5.27
N SER A 442 7.87 -23.64 -5.67
CA SER A 442 9.09 -23.78 -6.48
C SER A 442 8.97 -23.11 -7.85
N SER A 443 7.80 -23.18 -8.52
CA SER A 443 7.60 -22.53 -9.83
C SER A 443 7.57 -20.99 -9.71
N ILE A 444 6.96 -20.47 -8.64
CA ILE A 444 6.91 -19.03 -8.35
C ILE A 444 8.31 -18.50 -8.06
N LEU A 445 9.09 -19.22 -7.25
CA LEU A 445 10.46 -18.85 -6.91
C LEU A 445 11.42 -19.00 -8.12
N GLN A 446 11.12 -19.94 -9.03
CA GLN A 446 11.87 -20.07 -10.27
C GLN A 446 11.70 -18.84 -11.18
N GLU A 447 10.48 -18.27 -11.25
CA GLU A 447 10.25 -17.02 -11.99
C GLU A 447 11.01 -15.84 -11.34
N TYR A 448 11.15 -15.84 -10.00
CA TYR A 448 11.93 -14.85 -9.27
C TYR A 448 13.44 -14.93 -9.56
N THR A 449 14.00 -16.16 -9.57
CA THR A 449 15.43 -16.39 -9.77
C THR A 449 15.84 -16.35 -11.23
N ARG A 450 14.99 -16.83 -12.14
CA ARG A 450 15.25 -16.90 -13.58
C ARG A 450 14.03 -16.42 -14.34
N PRO A 451 13.94 -15.10 -14.70
CA PRO A 451 12.81 -14.57 -15.43
C PRO A 451 12.57 -15.37 -16.72
N SER A 452 11.53 -16.19 -16.73
CA SER A 452 11.10 -17.01 -17.88
C SER A 452 10.40 -16.15 -18.94
N THR A 453 10.33 -16.66 -20.17
CA THR A 453 9.54 -16.05 -21.24
C THR A 453 8.03 -16.20 -21.00
N ALA A 454 7.61 -17.20 -20.22
CA ALA A 454 6.22 -17.45 -19.85
C ALA A 454 5.96 -17.01 -18.38
N SER A 455 4.90 -16.23 -18.16
CA SER A 455 4.44 -15.87 -16.81
C SER A 455 3.75 -17.05 -16.13
N ASP A 456 4.01 -17.30 -14.84
CA ASP A 456 3.24 -18.28 -14.07
C ASP A 456 1.82 -17.70 -13.82
N ALA A 457 0.83 -18.37 -14.40
CA ALA A 457 -0.57 -17.95 -14.33
C ALA A 457 -1.15 -17.98 -12.89
N SER A 458 -0.47 -18.59 -11.93
CA SER A 458 -0.90 -18.67 -10.52
C SER A 458 -0.55 -17.43 -9.71
N ILE A 459 0.46 -16.66 -10.10
CA ILE A 459 0.93 -15.49 -9.34
C ILE A 459 -0.16 -14.41 -9.19
N PRO A 460 -0.84 -13.94 -10.26
CA PRO A 460 -1.91 -12.97 -10.10
C PRO A 460 -3.03 -13.44 -9.16
N ALA A 461 -3.42 -14.70 -9.29
CA ALA A 461 -4.45 -15.29 -8.42
C ALA A 461 -4.01 -15.39 -6.96
N LEU A 462 -2.74 -15.75 -6.71
CA LEU A 462 -2.16 -15.79 -5.37
C LEU A 462 -2.13 -14.41 -4.72
N LEU A 463 -1.68 -13.38 -5.46
CA LEU A 463 -1.60 -12.02 -4.95
C LEU A 463 -2.98 -11.45 -4.63
N PHE A 464 -3.93 -11.65 -5.53
CA PHE A 464 -5.31 -11.19 -5.29
C PHE A 464 -5.96 -11.94 -4.12
N LEU A 465 -5.76 -13.26 -4.01
CA LEU A 465 -6.25 -14.04 -2.88
C LEU A 465 -5.62 -13.55 -1.56
N ALA A 466 -4.31 -13.32 -1.54
CA ALA A 466 -3.60 -12.84 -0.35
C ALA A 466 -4.13 -11.47 0.11
N ASP A 467 -4.34 -10.53 -0.82
CA ASP A 467 -4.88 -9.21 -0.51
C ASP A 467 -6.32 -9.27 -0.02
N LEU A 468 -7.17 -10.00 -0.74
CA LEU A 468 -8.60 -10.11 -0.42
C LEU A 468 -8.83 -10.84 0.91
N TYR A 469 -8.08 -11.93 1.15
CA TYR A 469 -8.18 -12.69 2.39
C TYR A 469 -7.64 -11.89 3.58
N ASN A 470 -6.50 -11.21 3.41
CA ASN A 470 -5.98 -10.32 4.43
C ASN A 470 -6.99 -9.21 4.80
N HIS A 471 -7.64 -8.61 3.79
CA HIS A 471 -8.68 -7.59 4.03
C HIS A 471 -9.91 -8.19 4.75
N ALA A 472 -10.33 -9.40 4.39
CA ALA A 472 -11.44 -10.10 5.06
C ALA A 472 -11.12 -10.39 6.54
N LEU A 473 -9.88 -10.72 6.86
CA LEU A 473 -9.43 -10.98 8.25
C LEU A 473 -9.50 -9.74 9.15
N LEU A 474 -9.44 -8.51 8.60
CA LEU A 474 -9.53 -7.29 9.41
C LEU A 474 -10.88 -7.15 10.16
N THR A 475 -11.94 -7.68 9.58
CA THR A 475 -13.29 -7.58 10.12
C THR A 475 -13.88 -8.91 10.61
N MET A 476 -13.12 -10.00 10.45
CA MET A 476 -13.53 -11.35 10.87
C MET A 476 -13.10 -11.59 12.32
N GLY A 477 -14.04 -11.87 13.23
CA GLY A 477 -13.74 -12.27 14.60
C GLY A 477 -13.23 -13.71 14.71
N ASP A 478 -12.63 -14.07 15.84
CA ASP A 478 -12.13 -15.43 16.07
C ASP A 478 -13.25 -16.48 16.00
N ASP A 479 -14.45 -16.19 16.50
CA ASP A 479 -15.59 -17.10 16.40
C ASP A 479 -16.05 -17.36 14.96
N GLU A 480 -15.99 -16.33 14.11
CA GLU A 480 -16.29 -16.46 12.68
C GLU A 480 -15.17 -17.21 11.93
N PHE A 481 -13.93 -16.99 12.34
CA PHE A 481 -12.75 -17.63 11.73
C PHE A 481 -12.72 -19.14 12.03
N PHE A 482 -12.93 -19.52 13.29
CA PHE A 482 -12.86 -20.92 13.72
C PHE A 482 -14.18 -21.70 13.55
N GLY A 483 -15.31 -21.02 13.31
CA GLY A 483 -16.60 -21.67 13.11
C GLY A 483 -17.12 -22.32 14.38
N SER A 484 -17.68 -21.55 15.33
CA SER A 484 -18.35 -22.14 16.48
C SER A 484 -19.65 -22.85 16.04
N SER A 485 -20.06 -23.90 16.73
CA SER A 485 -21.21 -24.77 16.40
C SER A 485 -22.58 -24.04 16.39
N THR A 486 -22.63 -22.80 16.85
CA THR A 486 -23.85 -21.97 16.93
C THR A 486 -23.96 -20.90 15.84
N THR A 487 -22.85 -20.54 15.18
CA THR A 487 -22.82 -19.63 14.05
C THR A 487 -22.19 -20.33 12.87
N SER A 488 -22.90 -20.41 11.73
CA SER A 488 -22.29 -20.91 10.49
C SER A 488 -21.02 -20.10 10.22
N GLY A 489 -19.87 -20.77 10.30
CA GLY A 489 -18.56 -20.11 10.11
C GLY A 489 -18.56 -19.26 8.86
N ARG A 490 -18.24 -18.00 8.98
CA ARG A 490 -18.16 -17.06 7.86
C ARG A 490 -16.81 -17.12 7.15
N ASN A 491 -15.87 -17.90 7.69
CA ASN A 491 -14.58 -18.09 7.03
C ASN A 491 -14.79 -18.78 5.67
N PRO A 492 -14.38 -18.14 4.57
CA PRO A 492 -14.52 -18.74 3.24
C PRO A 492 -13.65 -19.99 3.04
N LEU A 493 -12.55 -20.13 3.77
CA LEU A 493 -11.66 -21.29 3.70
C LEU A 493 -11.80 -22.14 4.98
N SER A 494 -11.78 -23.47 4.82
CA SER A 494 -11.72 -24.38 5.96
C SER A 494 -10.34 -24.32 6.63
N LEU A 495 -10.22 -24.76 7.89
CA LEU A 495 -8.96 -24.79 8.61
C LEU A 495 -7.90 -25.66 7.90
N ASP A 496 -8.32 -26.78 7.30
CA ASP A 496 -7.43 -27.62 6.47
C ASP A 496 -6.96 -26.89 5.21
N GLU A 497 -7.87 -26.16 4.53
CA GLU A 497 -7.50 -25.34 3.36
C GLU A 497 -6.54 -24.23 3.76
N LEU A 498 -6.73 -23.63 4.94
CA LEU A 498 -5.83 -22.61 5.49
C LEU A 498 -4.46 -23.16 5.86
N THR A 499 -4.39 -24.37 6.39
CA THR A 499 -3.11 -25.05 6.67
C THR A 499 -2.30 -25.22 5.39
N VAL A 500 -2.92 -25.65 4.29
CA VAL A 500 -2.22 -25.76 3.00
C VAL A 500 -1.86 -24.38 2.44
N PHE A 501 -2.78 -23.41 2.53
CA PHE A 501 -2.55 -22.06 2.01
C PHE A 501 -1.43 -21.34 2.77
N SER A 502 -1.44 -21.39 4.10
CA SER A 502 -0.41 -20.77 4.92
C SER A 502 0.97 -21.39 4.69
N ARG A 503 1.05 -22.70 4.42
CA ARG A 503 2.32 -23.34 4.06
C ARG A 503 2.85 -22.86 2.72
N LEU A 504 1.98 -22.74 1.71
CA LEU A 504 2.36 -22.17 0.41
C LEU A 504 2.87 -20.74 0.56
N LEU A 505 2.16 -19.89 1.34
CA LEU A 505 2.58 -18.51 1.59
C LEU A 505 3.93 -18.46 2.31
N LEU A 506 4.15 -19.34 3.29
CA LEU A 506 5.41 -19.44 4.03
C LEU A 506 6.58 -19.80 3.11
N ASP A 507 6.43 -20.83 2.30
CA ASP A 507 7.49 -21.31 1.40
C ASP A 507 7.84 -20.22 0.35
N VAL A 508 6.83 -19.52 -0.19
CA VAL A 508 7.03 -18.38 -1.12
C VAL A 508 7.71 -17.20 -0.40
N ALA A 509 7.19 -16.78 0.75
CA ALA A 509 7.75 -15.65 1.50
C ALA A 509 9.20 -15.93 1.90
N PHE A 510 9.48 -17.10 2.43
CA PHE A 510 10.80 -17.50 2.86
C PHE A 510 11.81 -17.48 1.70
N GLY A 511 11.45 -18.05 0.55
CA GLY A 511 12.29 -18.01 -0.65
C GLY A 511 12.55 -16.60 -1.17
N LEU A 512 11.53 -15.71 -1.10
CA LEU A 512 11.68 -14.31 -1.51
C LEU A 512 12.57 -13.49 -0.55
N TYR A 513 12.65 -13.86 0.75
CA TYR A 513 13.59 -13.25 1.70
C TYR A 513 15.00 -13.78 1.56
N GLN A 514 15.19 -15.09 1.27
CA GLN A 514 16.54 -15.65 1.06
C GLN A 514 17.27 -15.01 -0.13
N GLY A 515 16.51 -14.53 -1.11
CA GLY A 515 17.10 -14.01 -2.35
C GLY A 515 17.66 -15.11 -3.28
N PRO A 516 18.11 -14.74 -4.49
CA PRO A 516 18.84 -15.68 -5.36
C PRO A 516 20.17 -16.02 -4.69
N GLN A 517 20.44 -17.31 -4.51
CA GLN A 517 21.74 -17.82 -4.09
C GLN A 517 22.70 -17.71 -5.28
N ASP A 518 23.31 -16.55 -5.46
CA ASP A 518 24.44 -16.40 -6.39
C ASP A 518 25.69 -17.04 -5.78
N THR A 519 25.90 -18.31 -6.10
CA THR A 519 27.12 -19.03 -5.74
C THR A 519 28.33 -18.64 -6.61
N ASP A 520 28.16 -17.79 -7.65
CA ASP A 520 29.23 -17.46 -8.60
C ASP A 520 29.10 -16.03 -9.17
N ALA A 521 29.17 -14.99 -8.33
CA ALA A 521 29.36 -13.65 -8.90
C ALA A 521 30.08 -12.71 -7.93
N MET A 522 31.39 -12.80 -7.97
CA MET A 522 32.26 -11.71 -7.57
C MET A 522 32.45 -10.74 -8.76
N ASP A 523 31.35 -10.31 -9.34
CA ASP A 523 31.34 -9.25 -10.36
C ASP A 523 30.46 -8.09 -9.92
N THR A 524 31.14 -7.02 -9.55
CA THR A 524 30.65 -5.69 -9.25
C THR A 524 30.03 -5.04 -10.48
N SER A 525 28.80 -5.39 -10.82
CA SER A 525 27.99 -4.58 -11.74
C SER A 525 26.52 -4.69 -11.42
N THR A 526 26.01 -3.64 -10.75
CA THR A 526 24.62 -3.16 -10.76
C THR A 526 23.54 -4.24 -10.93
N SER A 527 23.19 -4.93 -9.84
CA SER A 527 22.01 -5.78 -9.79
C SER A 527 20.73 -4.94 -9.81
N THR A 528 20.12 -4.82 -10.99
CA THR A 528 18.81 -4.21 -11.25
C THR A 528 17.63 -5.10 -10.81
N THR A 529 17.86 -6.15 -9.99
CA THR A 529 16.84 -7.13 -9.60
C THR A 529 15.77 -6.61 -8.65
N GLY A 530 15.95 -5.46 -7.99
CA GLY A 530 14.95 -4.88 -7.09
C GLY A 530 13.83 -4.09 -7.78
N THR A 531 13.96 -3.77 -9.06
CA THR A 531 12.97 -3.01 -9.84
C THR A 531 12.13 -3.87 -10.79
N SER A 532 12.48 -5.15 -10.96
CA SER A 532 11.72 -6.09 -11.78
C SER A 532 10.61 -6.77 -10.96
N GLY A 533 9.50 -7.08 -11.61
CA GLY A 533 8.39 -7.82 -11.03
C GLY A 533 7.98 -9.01 -11.89
N PRO A 534 7.00 -9.81 -11.44
CA PRO A 534 6.45 -10.89 -12.23
C PRO A 534 5.89 -10.37 -13.54
N LYS A 535 6.02 -11.14 -14.62
CA LYS A 535 5.48 -10.75 -15.91
C LYS A 535 3.95 -10.63 -15.88
N GLY A 536 3.44 -9.54 -16.44
CA GLY A 536 2.00 -9.30 -16.52
C GLY A 536 1.37 -8.73 -15.25
N VAL A 537 2.15 -8.56 -14.19
CA VAL A 537 1.71 -7.94 -12.94
C VAL A 537 2.50 -6.65 -12.71
N ARG A 538 1.85 -5.60 -12.24
CA ARG A 538 2.45 -4.28 -12.04
C ARG A 538 3.33 -4.17 -10.79
N PHE A 539 3.26 -5.15 -9.90
CA PHE A 539 3.98 -5.14 -8.65
C PHE A 539 5.44 -5.58 -8.82
N THR A 540 6.33 -4.93 -8.09
CA THR A 540 7.71 -5.37 -7.94
C THR A 540 7.77 -6.63 -7.05
N TRP A 541 8.86 -7.40 -7.12
CA TRP A 541 9.04 -8.55 -6.25
C TRP A 541 9.07 -8.18 -4.76
N GLU A 542 9.45 -6.96 -4.43
CA GLU A 542 9.35 -6.44 -3.05
C GLU A 542 7.90 -6.28 -2.62
N GLU A 543 7.05 -5.72 -3.47
CA GLU A 543 5.62 -5.60 -3.20
C GLU A 543 4.92 -6.97 -3.15
N VAL A 544 5.32 -7.92 -3.99
CA VAL A 544 4.86 -9.31 -3.94
C VAL A 544 5.21 -9.92 -2.58
N ARG A 545 6.46 -9.79 -2.14
CA ARG A 545 6.93 -10.26 -0.84
C ARG A 545 6.10 -9.66 0.29
N GLU A 546 5.86 -8.34 0.28
CA GLU A 546 5.03 -7.68 1.30
C GLU A 546 3.59 -8.18 1.34
N LYS A 547 2.95 -8.35 0.18
CA LYS A 547 1.56 -8.84 0.09
C LYS A 547 1.44 -10.25 0.67
N VAL A 548 2.34 -11.16 0.26
CA VAL A 548 2.38 -12.54 0.75
C VAL A 548 2.65 -12.56 2.26
N THR A 549 3.62 -11.79 2.73
CA THR A 549 3.97 -11.71 4.15
C THR A 549 2.83 -11.16 5.00
N LYS A 550 2.15 -10.10 4.58
CA LYS A 550 1.01 -9.53 5.32
C LYS A 550 -0.10 -10.57 5.53
N CYS A 551 -0.46 -11.30 4.49
CA CYS A 551 -1.48 -12.35 4.59
C CYS A 551 -1.01 -13.50 5.49
N LEU A 552 0.24 -13.95 5.34
CA LEU A 552 0.85 -15.00 6.15
C LEU A 552 0.86 -14.65 7.64
N VAL A 553 1.30 -13.42 7.98
CA VAL A 553 1.34 -12.92 9.36
C VAL A 553 -0.06 -12.82 9.97
N ALA A 554 -1.05 -12.40 9.19
CA ALA A 554 -2.43 -12.31 9.65
C ALA A 554 -3.02 -13.71 9.98
N ILE A 555 -2.72 -14.73 9.17
CA ILE A 555 -3.14 -16.11 9.44
C ILE A 555 -2.39 -16.66 10.66
N HIS A 556 -1.07 -16.47 10.75
CA HIS A 556 -0.28 -16.89 11.91
C HIS A 556 -0.76 -16.23 13.21
N ALA A 557 -1.19 -14.96 13.16
CA ALA A 557 -1.73 -14.27 14.34
C ALA A 557 -3.01 -14.95 14.89
N ARG A 558 -3.83 -15.56 14.03
CA ARG A 558 -5.00 -16.36 14.45
C ARG A 558 -4.57 -17.69 15.07
N ASP A 559 -3.62 -18.38 14.43
CA ASP A 559 -3.07 -19.63 14.93
C ASP A 559 -2.38 -19.46 16.30
N SER A 560 -1.67 -18.35 16.51
CA SER A 560 -1.03 -18.02 17.78
C SER A 560 -2.02 -17.84 18.95
N ARG A 561 -3.26 -17.35 18.67
CA ARG A 561 -4.30 -17.20 19.70
C ARG A 561 -5.00 -18.52 19.98
N ARG A 562 -5.32 -19.27 18.95
CA ARG A 562 -5.97 -20.57 19.02
C ARG A 562 -5.36 -21.49 17.96
N PRO A 563 -4.47 -22.43 18.36
CA PRO A 563 -3.79 -23.32 17.44
C PRO A 563 -4.75 -24.17 16.61
N PHE A 564 -4.57 -24.19 15.29
CA PHE A 564 -5.30 -25.03 14.35
C PHE A 564 -4.38 -25.75 13.35
N THR A 565 -3.10 -25.35 13.30
CA THR A 565 -2.11 -26.01 12.45
C THR A 565 -1.39 -27.12 13.21
N PRO A 566 -0.82 -28.14 12.50
CA PRO A 566 -0.01 -29.16 13.13
C PRO A 566 1.21 -28.57 13.85
N PRO A 567 1.78 -29.28 14.85
CA PRO A 567 3.06 -28.90 15.44
C PRO A 567 4.11 -28.70 14.36
N ASP A 568 5.02 -27.73 14.56
CA ASP A 568 6.11 -27.39 13.63
C ASP A 568 5.69 -26.92 12.23
N HIS A 569 4.40 -26.71 11.98
CA HIS A 569 3.86 -26.24 10.68
C HIS A 569 4.58 -25.00 10.17
N TRP A 570 4.87 -24.09 11.06
CA TRP A 570 5.48 -22.79 10.71
C TRP A 570 7.01 -22.85 10.58
N LEU A 571 7.65 -23.92 11.06
CA LEU A 571 9.10 -24.03 11.07
C LEU A 571 9.66 -24.42 9.70
N VAL A 572 10.77 -23.78 9.33
CA VAL A 572 11.57 -24.10 8.13
C VAL A 572 12.93 -24.69 8.50
N SER A 573 13.03 -25.25 9.72
CA SER A 573 14.29 -25.78 10.32
C SER A 573 14.98 -26.84 9.48
N ASN A 574 14.26 -27.59 8.64
CA ASN A 574 14.84 -28.59 7.75
C ASN A 574 15.60 -28.01 6.55
N GLN A 575 15.48 -26.69 6.31
CA GLN A 575 16.10 -26.01 5.18
C GLN A 575 17.26 -25.10 5.58
N ILE A 576 17.52 -24.97 6.90
CA ILE A 576 18.51 -24.00 7.44
C ILE A 576 19.42 -24.69 8.44
N ASP A 577 20.74 -24.49 8.27
CA ASP A 577 21.67 -24.71 9.39
C ASP A 577 21.55 -23.56 10.39
N ILE A 578 21.04 -23.87 11.59
CA ILE A 578 20.74 -22.89 12.64
C ILE A 578 22.01 -22.14 13.08
N ARG A 579 23.18 -22.81 13.15
CA ARG A 579 24.42 -22.13 13.59
C ARG A 579 24.87 -21.10 12.59
N SER A 580 24.97 -21.47 11.31
CA SER A 580 25.35 -20.54 10.25
C SER A 580 24.33 -19.41 10.09
N PHE A 581 23.05 -19.67 10.36
CA PHE A 581 22.01 -18.63 10.34
C PHE A 581 22.23 -17.58 11.44
N VAL A 582 22.52 -18.02 12.68
CA VAL A 582 22.77 -17.11 13.81
C VAL A 582 24.02 -16.27 13.57
N GLU A 583 25.13 -16.89 13.13
CA GLU A 583 26.39 -16.19 12.81
C GLU A 583 26.19 -15.16 11.70
N ALA A 584 25.47 -15.52 10.64
CA ALA A 584 25.17 -14.60 9.55
C ALA A 584 24.26 -13.45 9.99
N ALA A 585 23.25 -13.69 10.85
CA ALA A 585 22.37 -12.64 11.37
C ALA A 585 23.15 -11.63 12.24
N LEU A 586 24.09 -12.12 13.06
CA LEU A 586 24.98 -11.26 13.85
C LEU A 586 25.87 -10.39 12.95
N PHE A 587 26.44 -10.98 11.91
CA PHE A 587 27.28 -10.25 10.95
C PHE A 587 26.48 -9.16 10.21
N GLU A 588 25.27 -9.48 9.76
CA GLU A 588 24.35 -8.54 9.12
C GLU A 588 24.00 -7.37 10.05
N GLU A 589 23.71 -7.65 11.35
CA GLU A 589 23.42 -6.62 12.33
C GLU A 589 24.61 -5.71 12.59
N GLN A 590 25.81 -6.26 12.72
CA GLN A 590 27.04 -5.49 12.89
C GLN A 590 27.31 -4.58 11.68
N GLN A 591 27.10 -5.05 10.45
CA GLN A 591 27.28 -4.24 9.25
C GLN A 591 26.29 -3.07 9.20
N ILE A 592 25.04 -3.28 9.63
CA ILE A 592 24.02 -2.23 9.67
C ILE A 592 24.34 -1.20 10.76
N SER A 593 24.83 -1.65 11.91
CA SER A 593 25.14 -0.78 13.06
C SER A 593 26.40 0.05 12.86
N THR A 594 27.42 -0.47 12.16
CA THR A 594 28.69 0.25 11.87
C THR A 594 28.62 1.16 10.65
N GLY A 595 27.71 0.88 9.68
CA GLY A 595 27.45 1.78 8.57
C GLY A 595 26.66 3.00 9.02
N ASN A 596 26.80 4.17 8.34
CA ASN A 596 26.01 5.40 8.60
C ASN A 596 24.47 5.22 8.40
N ALA A 597 23.92 4.07 8.75
CA ALA A 597 22.63 3.54 8.40
C ALA A 597 21.52 3.86 9.42
N ARG A 598 21.62 4.99 10.16
CA ARG A 598 20.52 5.43 11.06
C ARG A 598 19.17 5.67 10.37
N ALA A 599 19.12 5.59 9.03
CA ALA A 599 17.91 5.84 8.23
C ALA A 599 17.51 4.68 7.31
N VAL A 600 18.01 3.46 7.52
CA VAL A 600 17.65 2.32 6.65
C VAL A 600 16.24 1.83 6.98
N THR A 601 15.35 1.87 6.00
CA THR A 601 13.97 1.39 6.16
C THR A 601 13.91 -0.14 6.29
N THR A 602 12.85 -0.68 6.89
CA THR A 602 12.62 -2.13 7.00
C THR A 602 12.71 -2.84 5.64
N ARG A 603 12.28 -2.17 4.56
CA ARG A 603 12.42 -2.67 3.18
C ARG A 603 13.88 -2.81 2.73
N GLN A 604 14.68 -1.81 3.03
CA GLN A 604 16.11 -1.82 2.69
C GLN A 604 16.88 -2.87 3.50
N ILE A 605 16.55 -3.04 4.78
CA ILE A 605 17.10 -4.10 5.63
C ILE A 605 16.80 -5.47 5.03
N ALA A 606 15.54 -5.73 4.66
CA ALA A 606 15.14 -7.01 4.07
C ALA A 606 15.84 -7.33 2.72
N ARG A 607 16.40 -6.32 2.04
CA ARG A 607 17.16 -6.49 0.81
C ARG A 607 18.66 -6.69 1.06
N LEU A 608 19.21 -5.94 2.00
CA LEU A 608 20.65 -5.93 2.29
C LEU A 608 21.06 -7.02 3.28
N ALA A 609 20.13 -7.47 4.11
CA ALA A 609 20.33 -8.40 5.21
C ALA A 609 19.20 -9.45 5.22
N PRO A 610 19.29 -10.50 4.41
CA PRO A 610 18.23 -11.50 4.25
C PRO A 610 17.80 -12.18 5.56
N ARG A 611 18.74 -12.49 6.46
CA ARG A 611 18.46 -13.16 7.74
C ARG A 611 17.71 -12.26 8.69
N LEU A 612 18.13 -10.99 8.79
CA LEU A 612 17.37 -9.98 9.53
C LEU A 612 16.00 -9.73 8.89
N GLY A 613 15.91 -9.76 7.56
CA GLY A 613 14.64 -9.69 6.84
C GLY A 613 13.67 -10.79 7.27
N ILE A 614 14.13 -12.04 7.38
CA ILE A 614 13.34 -13.17 7.89
C ILE A 614 12.95 -12.95 9.36
N LEU A 615 13.90 -12.60 10.23
CA LEU A 615 13.68 -12.40 11.65
C LEU A 615 12.68 -11.26 11.94
N HIS A 616 12.66 -10.21 11.12
CA HIS A 616 11.77 -9.07 11.33
C HIS A 616 10.37 -9.24 10.75
N ASN A 617 10.21 -10.06 9.68
CA ASN A 617 8.94 -10.13 8.95
C ASN A 617 8.22 -11.48 9.10
N ILE A 618 8.97 -12.60 9.17
CA ILE A 618 8.44 -13.96 9.32
C ILE A 618 9.19 -14.73 10.43
N PRO A 619 9.35 -14.15 11.63
CA PRO A 619 10.17 -14.72 12.68
C PRO A 619 9.73 -16.11 13.13
N PHE A 620 8.45 -16.40 13.05
CA PHE A 620 7.87 -17.69 13.44
C PHE A 620 8.35 -18.86 12.56
N SER A 621 9.02 -18.59 11.45
CA SER A 621 9.69 -19.59 10.62
C SER A 621 10.96 -20.17 11.29
N ILE A 622 11.48 -19.47 12.29
CA ILE A 622 12.66 -19.86 13.11
C ILE A 622 12.20 -20.26 14.51
N PRO A 623 12.72 -21.35 15.09
CA PRO A 623 12.35 -21.79 16.45
C PRO A 623 12.51 -20.67 17.49
N PHE A 624 11.58 -20.57 18.44
CA PHE A 624 11.59 -19.54 19.47
C PHE A 624 12.88 -19.53 20.28
N SER A 625 13.38 -20.72 20.67
CA SER A 625 14.66 -20.86 21.39
C SER A 625 15.85 -20.27 20.61
N THR A 626 15.89 -20.48 19.31
CA THR A 626 16.94 -19.90 18.43
C THR A 626 16.83 -18.38 18.37
N ARG A 627 15.61 -17.82 18.27
CA ARG A 627 15.39 -16.38 18.26
C ARG A 627 15.80 -15.73 19.60
N VAL A 628 15.57 -16.41 20.71
CA VAL A 628 16.06 -15.95 22.02
C VAL A 628 17.59 -15.95 22.07
N GLN A 629 18.26 -16.98 21.51
CA GLN A 629 19.72 -17.00 21.40
C GLN A 629 20.25 -15.85 20.56
N VAL A 630 19.62 -15.56 19.40
CA VAL A 630 19.98 -14.42 18.55
C VAL A 630 19.81 -13.10 19.33
N PHE A 631 18.68 -12.92 20.03
CA PHE A 631 18.44 -11.73 20.85
C PHE A 631 19.50 -11.54 21.94
N ARG A 632 19.85 -12.61 22.67
CA ARG A 632 20.92 -12.56 23.67
C ARG A 632 22.29 -12.25 23.06
N SER A 633 22.55 -12.79 21.86
CA SER A 633 23.79 -12.52 21.13
C SER A 633 23.88 -11.07 20.66
N PHE A 634 22.76 -10.44 20.25
CA PHE A 634 22.73 -9.02 19.93
C PHE A 634 23.03 -8.15 21.15
N ILE A 635 22.43 -8.45 22.30
CA ILE A 635 22.72 -7.75 23.57
C ILE A 635 24.21 -7.91 23.92
N TYR A 636 24.76 -9.14 23.83
CA TYR A 636 26.17 -9.39 24.12
C TYR A 636 27.11 -8.61 23.18
N SER A 637 26.75 -8.55 21.90
CA SER A 637 27.50 -7.74 20.91
C SER A 637 27.44 -6.24 21.22
N ASP A 638 26.27 -5.70 21.67
CA ASP A 638 26.13 -4.31 22.11
C ASP A 638 26.99 -4.01 23.34
N ILE A 639 27.03 -4.92 24.32
CA ILE A 639 27.91 -4.80 25.51
C ILE A 639 29.39 -4.75 25.10
N LEU A 640 29.83 -5.65 24.22
CA LEU A 640 31.23 -5.69 23.75
C LEU A 640 31.59 -4.43 22.94
N ALA A 641 30.67 -3.94 22.08
CA ALA A 641 30.91 -2.78 21.24
C ALA A 641 31.09 -1.48 22.05
N ARG A 642 30.55 -1.44 23.27
CA ARG A 642 30.72 -0.30 24.20
C ARG A 642 32.11 -0.22 24.80
N GLY A 643 32.93 -1.27 24.66
CA GLY A 643 34.30 -1.27 25.18
C GLY A 643 34.36 -1.04 26.68
N GLU A 644 33.41 -1.56 27.45
CA GLU A 644 33.40 -1.39 28.91
C GLU A 644 34.68 -1.97 29.47
N ASP A 645 35.54 -1.06 29.93
CA ASP A 645 36.65 -1.35 30.79
C ASP A 645 36.11 -2.20 31.98
N PRO A 646 36.62 -3.38 32.30
CA PRO A 646 36.20 -4.12 33.46
C PRO A 646 36.26 -3.32 34.78
N HIS A 647 36.96 -2.20 34.74
CA HIS A 647 37.13 -1.22 35.84
C HIS A 647 36.43 0.12 35.54
N GLY A 648 35.55 0.20 34.52
CA GLY A 648 34.81 1.40 34.15
C GLY A 648 33.93 1.93 35.29
N SER A 649 33.67 3.21 35.27
CA SER A 649 32.91 3.94 36.29
C SER A 649 31.54 3.32 36.52
N ARG A 650 31.33 2.67 37.66
CA ARG A 650 30.04 2.17 38.12
C ARG A 650 29.19 3.39 38.56
N LEU A 651 27.97 3.49 38.09
CA LEU A 651 27.00 4.47 38.56
C LEU A 651 26.52 4.04 39.95
N ASN A 652 27.01 4.66 41.02
CA ASN A 652 26.56 4.36 42.39
C ASN A 652 25.43 5.32 42.77
N ILE A 653 24.28 4.77 43.18
CA ILE A 653 23.14 5.53 43.68
C ILE A 653 22.74 5.07 45.06
N THR A 654 22.29 6.02 45.90
CA THR A 654 21.79 5.77 47.23
C THR A 654 20.27 5.84 47.22
N VAL A 655 19.59 4.85 47.80
CA VAL A 655 18.14 4.68 47.75
C VAL A 655 17.59 4.38 49.15
N ARG A 656 16.55 5.11 49.56
CA ARG A 656 15.84 4.86 50.82
C ARG A 656 14.85 3.70 50.61
N ARG A 657 14.81 2.78 51.55
CA ARG A 657 13.93 1.61 51.48
C ARG A 657 12.45 1.94 51.43
N GLU A 658 12.03 3.04 52.05
CA GLU A 658 10.61 3.46 52.02
C GLU A 658 10.22 4.28 50.78
N HIS A 659 11.19 4.70 49.95
CA HIS A 659 10.97 5.55 48.81
C HIS A 659 11.67 5.05 47.54
N ILE A 660 11.69 3.73 47.32
CA ILE A 660 12.49 3.09 46.27
C ILE A 660 12.09 3.62 44.88
N ALA A 661 10.81 3.75 44.62
CA ALA A 661 10.34 4.22 43.30
C ALA A 661 10.70 5.69 43.04
N GLN A 662 10.51 6.55 44.04
CA GLN A 662 10.80 7.97 43.89
C GLN A 662 12.31 8.24 43.79
N ASP A 663 13.11 7.66 44.68
CA ASP A 663 14.57 7.83 44.66
C ASP A 663 15.15 7.20 43.36
N GLY A 664 14.63 6.05 42.95
CA GLY A 664 14.98 5.44 41.66
C GLY A 664 14.67 6.31 40.48
N PHE A 665 13.47 6.90 40.43
CA PHE A 665 13.08 7.85 39.38
C PHE A 665 14.02 9.06 39.38
N ASP A 666 14.23 9.72 40.53
CA ASP A 666 15.00 10.96 40.60
C ASP A 666 16.48 10.77 40.23
N ARG A 667 17.05 9.59 40.49
CA ARG A 667 18.46 9.28 40.24
C ARG A 667 18.73 8.63 38.88
N LEU A 668 17.78 7.84 38.34
CA LEU A 668 18.00 7.00 37.16
C LEU A 668 17.26 7.45 35.92
N ARG A 669 16.28 8.38 36.01
CA ARG A 669 15.47 8.76 34.83
C ARG A 669 16.28 9.26 33.64
N ASP A 670 17.43 9.97 33.92
CA ASP A 670 18.27 10.55 32.87
C ASP A 670 19.68 9.90 32.83
N ALA A 671 19.94 8.88 33.66
CA ALA A 671 21.23 8.18 33.72
C ALA A 671 21.40 7.16 32.59
N ASP A 672 22.64 6.83 32.19
CA ASP A 672 22.90 5.71 31.28
C ASP A 672 22.68 4.36 31.99
N LEU A 673 21.55 3.72 31.71
CA LEU A 673 21.19 2.45 32.32
C LEU A 673 21.84 1.23 31.64
N LYS A 674 22.48 1.36 30.49
CA LYS A 674 23.19 0.25 29.85
C LYS A 674 24.44 -0.16 30.64
N GLY A 675 25.09 0.80 31.34
CA GLY A 675 26.24 0.56 32.18
C GLY A 675 25.90 -0.18 33.50
N ARG A 676 26.95 -0.51 34.29
CA ARG A 676 26.80 -1.15 35.60
C ARG A 676 26.28 -0.14 36.63
N ILE A 677 25.26 -0.54 37.41
CA ILE A 677 24.65 0.27 38.46
C ILE A 677 24.98 -0.34 39.79
N GLY A 678 25.48 0.49 40.74
CA GLY A 678 25.68 0.14 42.15
C GLY A 678 24.57 0.75 42.97
N ILE A 679 23.98 -0.03 43.85
CA ILE A 679 22.91 0.41 44.75
C ILE A 679 23.42 0.36 46.19
N GLN A 680 23.22 1.47 46.92
CA GLN A 680 23.42 1.59 48.33
C GLN A 680 22.08 1.89 49.00
N PHE A 681 21.59 0.97 49.84
CA PHE A 681 20.36 1.23 50.60
C PHE A 681 20.62 2.07 51.82
N ILE A 682 19.68 2.94 52.15
CA ILE A 682 19.61 3.65 53.44
C ILE A 682 18.42 3.09 54.20
N ASP A 683 18.68 2.73 55.43
CA ASP A 683 17.67 2.20 56.37
C ASP A 683 16.72 3.31 56.90
N GLN A 684 15.75 2.94 57.72
CA GLN A 684 14.78 3.85 58.35
C GLN A 684 15.41 4.87 59.31
N PHE A 685 16.68 4.64 59.74
CA PHE A 685 17.42 5.53 60.64
C PHE A 685 18.34 6.51 59.90
N GLY A 686 18.41 6.37 58.59
CA GLY A 686 19.24 7.23 57.70
C GLY A 686 20.70 6.74 57.60
N GLU A 687 21.00 5.52 58.08
CA GLU A 687 22.34 4.93 57.96
C GLU A 687 22.47 4.04 56.72
N GLU A 688 23.67 3.99 56.16
CA GLU A 688 23.97 3.12 55.01
C GLU A 688 23.98 1.65 55.43
N GLU A 689 23.20 0.80 54.78
CA GLU A 689 23.24 -0.63 55.04
C GLU A 689 24.57 -1.24 54.62
N ALA A 690 25.21 -1.99 55.55
CA ALA A 690 26.43 -2.71 55.27
C ALA A 690 26.16 -3.89 54.35
N GLY A 691 26.39 -3.73 53.02
CA GLY A 691 26.23 -4.75 51.99
C GLY A 691 27.43 -4.83 51.09
N ILE A 692 27.96 -6.05 50.87
CA ILE A 692 28.92 -6.30 49.77
C ILE A 692 28.11 -6.57 48.52
N ASP A 693 28.12 -5.61 47.57
CA ASP A 693 27.41 -5.75 46.34
C ASP A 693 28.08 -6.75 45.37
N GLY A 694 27.69 -8.02 45.52
CA GLY A 694 28.02 -9.11 44.59
C GLY A 694 27.06 -9.19 43.41
N GLY A 695 26.32 -8.12 43.08
CA GLY A 695 25.28 -8.09 42.06
C GLY A 695 23.86 -8.34 42.58
N GLY A 696 23.73 -8.66 43.87
CA GLY A 696 22.46 -9.01 44.50
C GLY A 696 21.64 -7.79 44.90
N VAL A 697 22.30 -6.77 45.38
CA VAL A 697 21.64 -5.52 45.85
C VAL A 697 20.93 -4.81 44.70
N PHE A 698 21.50 -4.85 43.48
CA PHE A 698 20.84 -4.29 42.27
C PHE A 698 19.56 -5.06 41.96
N LYS A 699 19.58 -6.42 41.99
CA LYS A 699 18.38 -7.22 41.70
C LYS A 699 17.27 -6.98 42.74
N GLU A 700 17.63 -6.82 44.02
CA GLU A 700 16.70 -6.49 45.12
C GLU A 700 16.05 -5.13 44.87
N PHE A 701 16.85 -4.10 44.63
CA PHE A 701 16.36 -2.77 44.27
C PHE A 701 15.42 -2.85 43.09
N PHE A 702 15.84 -3.51 42.04
CA PHE A 702 15.10 -3.63 40.81
C PHE A 702 13.73 -4.31 40.98
N THR A 703 13.69 -5.41 41.71
CA THR A 703 12.44 -6.15 41.99
C THR A 703 11.49 -5.30 42.85
N SER A 704 12.01 -4.59 43.87
CA SER A 704 11.22 -3.70 44.73
C SER A 704 10.70 -2.50 43.94
N LEU A 705 11.54 -1.90 43.10
CA LEU A 705 11.17 -0.83 42.20
C LEU A 705 10.02 -1.26 41.27
N CYS A 706 10.15 -2.41 40.60
CA CYS A 706 9.10 -2.93 39.75
C CYS A 706 7.78 -3.16 40.50
N ARG A 707 7.81 -3.65 41.74
CA ARG A 707 6.61 -3.83 42.56
C ARG A 707 5.89 -2.49 42.81
N GLU A 708 6.63 -1.44 43.13
CA GLU A 708 6.06 -0.12 43.42
C GLU A 708 5.56 0.60 42.13
N VAL A 709 6.31 0.56 41.03
CA VAL A 709 5.96 1.34 39.82
C VAL A 709 4.82 0.73 39.02
N PHE A 710 4.57 -0.60 39.21
CA PHE A 710 3.46 -1.31 38.56
C PHE A 710 2.24 -1.46 39.47
N ASP A 711 2.31 -0.92 40.69
CA ASP A 711 1.15 -0.87 41.56
C ASP A 711 0.03 -0.03 40.92
N THR A 712 -1.15 -0.62 40.77
CA THR A 712 -2.34 0.01 40.19
C THR A 712 -2.84 1.20 41.01
N ASP A 713 -2.58 1.22 42.34
CA ASP A 713 -2.97 2.31 43.22
C ASP A 713 -2.24 3.61 42.93
N ARG A 714 -1.11 3.56 42.22
CA ARG A 714 -0.43 4.74 41.70
C ARG A 714 -1.18 5.41 40.52
N GLY A 715 -2.16 4.73 39.96
CA GLY A 715 -3.00 5.24 38.88
C GLY A 715 -2.36 5.29 37.49
N LEU A 716 -1.10 4.88 37.30
CA LEU A 716 -0.45 4.82 35.99
C LEU A 716 -0.90 3.61 35.18
N TRP A 717 -1.21 2.51 35.84
CA TRP A 717 -1.58 1.24 35.23
C TRP A 717 -2.98 0.82 35.66
N LEU A 718 -3.71 0.19 34.75
CA LEU A 718 -4.95 -0.54 35.04
C LEU A 718 -4.71 -2.03 34.74
N ALA A 719 -5.48 -2.87 35.43
CA ALA A 719 -5.50 -4.30 35.19
C ALA A 719 -6.80 -4.74 34.54
N ASN A 720 -6.73 -5.62 33.57
CA ASN A 720 -7.92 -6.26 33.00
C ASN A 720 -8.39 -7.43 33.90
N LYS A 721 -9.47 -8.15 33.50
CA LYS A 721 -10.03 -9.30 34.25
C LYS A 721 -9.04 -10.46 34.45
N LYS A 722 -7.94 -10.50 33.70
CA LYS A 722 -6.87 -11.51 33.80
C LYS A 722 -5.66 -11.02 34.60
N ASN A 723 -5.79 -9.87 35.28
CA ASN A 723 -4.67 -9.17 35.95
C ASN A 723 -3.51 -8.80 35.03
N GLU A 724 -3.77 -8.60 33.73
CA GLU A 724 -2.78 -8.10 32.79
C GLU A 724 -2.82 -6.57 32.78
N LEU A 725 -1.65 -5.93 32.89
CA LEU A 725 -1.50 -4.49 33.00
C LEU A 725 -1.51 -3.79 31.63
N TYR A 726 -2.13 -2.61 31.61
CA TYR A 726 -2.08 -1.69 30.46
C TYR A 726 -2.08 -0.24 30.96
N PRO A 727 -1.56 0.72 30.17
CA PRO A 727 -1.52 2.12 30.55
C PRO A 727 -2.91 2.69 30.81
N ASN A 728 -3.03 3.50 31.86
CA ASN A 728 -4.29 4.13 32.20
C ASN A 728 -4.68 5.17 31.13
N PRO A 729 -5.84 5.04 30.47
CA PRO A 729 -6.29 5.96 29.41
C PRO A 729 -6.77 7.32 29.93
N HIS A 730 -6.82 7.53 31.24
CA HIS A 730 -7.33 8.75 31.83
C HIS A 730 -6.46 9.97 31.53
N THR A 731 -7.09 11.15 31.45
CA THR A 731 -6.40 12.39 31.02
C THR A 731 -5.26 12.80 31.95
N TYR A 732 -5.33 12.52 33.26
CA TYR A 732 -4.22 12.85 34.13
C TYR A 732 -2.95 12.02 33.83
N ALA A 733 -3.09 10.82 33.30
CA ALA A 733 -1.96 9.95 32.94
C ALA A 733 -1.16 10.50 31.75
N VAL A 734 -1.68 11.51 31.06
CA VAL A 734 -1.04 12.19 29.93
C VAL A 734 -0.30 13.46 30.36
N GLU A 735 -0.38 13.86 31.64
CA GLU A 735 0.39 14.99 32.15
C GLU A 735 1.91 14.75 31.99
N PRO A 736 2.71 15.80 31.72
CA PRO A 736 4.14 15.65 31.43
C PRO A 736 4.92 14.87 32.52
N HIS A 737 4.53 15.06 33.78
CA HIS A 737 5.15 14.33 34.91
C HIS A 737 4.88 12.83 34.82
N ASN A 738 3.63 12.45 34.51
CA ASN A 738 3.24 11.05 34.40
C ASN A 738 3.80 10.38 33.12
N LEU A 739 3.93 11.12 32.02
CA LEU A 739 4.63 10.64 30.83
C LEU A 739 6.12 10.37 31.10
N ASN A 740 6.78 11.19 31.91
CA ASN A 740 8.16 10.91 32.35
C ASN A 740 8.26 9.61 33.18
N TRP A 741 7.24 9.30 34.01
CA TRP A 741 7.17 8.02 34.69
C TRP A 741 7.04 6.86 33.70
N TYR A 742 6.17 6.95 32.68
CA TYR A 742 6.07 5.90 31.67
C TYR A 742 7.40 5.70 30.92
N ARG A 743 8.10 6.78 30.54
CA ARG A 743 9.42 6.69 29.93
C ARG A 743 10.42 6.00 30.86
N PHE A 744 10.47 6.42 32.13
CA PHE A 744 11.34 5.79 33.12
C PHE A 744 11.04 4.29 33.30
N ILE A 745 9.75 3.91 33.43
CA ILE A 745 9.35 2.51 33.57
C ILE A 745 9.75 1.69 32.33
N GLY A 746 9.62 2.28 31.12
CA GLY A 746 10.11 1.68 29.88
C GLY A 746 11.60 1.39 29.93
N ARG A 747 12.42 2.34 30.41
CA ARG A 747 13.87 2.15 30.59
C ARG A 747 14.19 1.04 31.60
N ILE A 748 13.43 0.94 32.68
CA ILE A 748 13.59 -0.08 33.70
C ILE A 748 13.30 -1.49 33.15
N ILE A 749 12.20 -1.65 32.37
CA ILE A 749 11.90 -2.92 31.71
C ILE A 749 12.96 -3.25 30.65
N GLY A 750 13.44 -2.24 29.89
CA GLY A 750 14.55 -2.42 28.97
C GLY A 750 15.80 -2.94 29.68
N LYS A 751 16.15 -2.38 30.83
CA LYS A 751 17.28 -2.85 31.66
C LYS A 751 17.08 -4.27 32.15
N ALA A 752 15.87 -4.66 32.60
CA ALA A 752 15.57 -6.02 32.96
C ALA A 752 15.87 -7.01 31.82
N MET A 753 15.37 -6.71 30.64
CA MET A 753 15.59 -7.54 29.44
C MET A 753 17.09 -7.61 29.07
N TYR A 754 17.80 -6.49 29.20
CA TYR A 754 19.23 -6.37 28.90
C TYR A 754 20.08 -7.20 29.84
N GLU A 755 19.78 -7.19 31.16
CA GLU A 755 20.47 -7.98 32.17
C GLU A 755 19.93 -9.44 32.30
N GLY A 756 18.84 -9.77 31.63
CA GLY A 756 18.20 -11.09 31.74
C GLY A 756 17.45 -11.31 33.03
N ILE A 757 17.04 -10.24 33.73
CA ILE A 757 16.26 -10.30 34.97
C ILE A 757 14.80 -10.50 34.61
N LEU A 758 14.18 -11.58 35.12
CA LEU A 758 12.76 -11.84 34.97
C LEU A 758 11.96 -10.99 35.95
N VAL A 759 10.88 -10.39 35.46
CA VAL A 759 9.98 -9.53 36.23
C VAL A 759 8.59 -10.18 36.30
N ASP A 760 8.07 -10.39 37.52
CA ASP A 760 6.77 -11.07 37.74
C ASP A 760 5.58 -10.13 37.39
N ILE A 761 5.47 -9.72 36.13
CA ILE A 761 4.46 -8.82 35.59
C ILE A 761 3.85 -9.44 34.34
N ALA A 762 2.54 -9.26 34.15
CA ALA A 762 1.85 -9.63 32.96
C ALA A 762 1.28 -8.36 32.28
N PHE A 763 1.63 -8.13 31.05
CA PHE A 763 1.06 -7.04 30.26
C PHE A 763 -0.06 -7.54 29.33
N ALA A 764 -1.07 -6.71 29.11
CA ALA A 764 -2.15 -7.00 28.19
C ALA A 764 -1.63 -7.19 26.77
N GLY A 765 -2.13 -8.20 26.07
CA GLY A 765 -1.67 -8.60 24.74
C GLY A 765 -1.73 -7.46 23.71
N PHE A 766 -2.75 -6.60 23.74
CA PHE A 766 -2.88 -5.45 22.86
C PHE A 766 -1.82 -4.37 23.11
N PHE A 767 -1.35 -4.22 24.36
CA PHE A 767 -0.27 -3.31 24.71
C PHE A 767 1.08 -3.85 24.23
N LEU A 768 1.33 -5.16 24.43
CA LEU A 768 2.52 -5.82 23.88
C LEU A 768 2.56 -5.81 22.35
N ALA A 769 1.40 -5.89 21.68
CA ALA A 769 1.33 -5.76 20.23
C ALA A 769 1.86 -4.42 19.75
N LYS A 770 1.60 -3.33 20.48
CA LYS A 770 2.13 -2.00 20.18
C LYS A 770 3.67 -1.94 20.26
N TRP A 771 4.30 -2.62 21.23
CA TRP A 771 5.77 -2.71 21.29
C TRP A 771 6.36 -3.34 20.03
N LEU A 772 5.61 -4.24 19.43
CA LEU A 772 6.03 -4.97 18.23
C LEU A 772 5.63 -4.27 16.93
N GLY A 773 4.97 -3.10 17.00
CA GLY A 773 4.41 -2.40 15.85
C GLY A 773 3.32 -3.23 15.13
N LYS A 774 2.58 -4.07 15.85
CA LYS A 774 1.52 -4.92 15.31
C LYS A 774 0.15 -4.29 15.53
N GLN A 775 -0.75 -4.50 14.56
CA GLN A 775 -2.14 -4.05 14.70
C GLN A 775 -2.88 -4.87 15.74
N SER A 776 -3.73 -4.19 16.52
CA SER A 776 -4.70 -4.83 17.42
C SER A 776 -5.96 -5.24 16.63
N PHE A 777 -6.55 -6.36 16.99
CA PHE A 777 -7.76 -6.89 16.36
C PHE A 777 -8.99 -6.64 17.24
N LEU A 778 -10.19 -6.71 16.64
CA LEU A 778 -11.45 -6.57 17.39
C LEU A 778 -11.53 -7.52 18.60
N ASP A 779 -11.03 -8.75 18.45
CA ASP A 779 -11.06 -9.77 19.50
C ASP A 779 -10.18 -9.42 20.71
N ASP A 780 -9.16 -8.59 20.56
CA ASP A 780 -8.34 -8.08 21.66
C ASP A 780 -9.18 -7.22 22.63
N LEU A 781 -10.25 -6.58 22.10
CA LEU A 781 -11.18 -5.78 22.90
C LEU A 781 -11.95 -6.61 23.92
N ALA A 782 -12.18 -7.89 23.65
CA ALA A 782 -12.86 -8.79 24.58
C ALA A 782 -12.12 -8.92 25.94
N SER A 783 -10.80 -8.77 25.95
CA SER A 783 -10.01 -8.79 27.17
C SER A 783 -10.03 -7.46 27.93
N LEU A 784 -10.23 -6.35 27.23
CA LEU A 784 -10.24 -5.00 27.79
C LEU A 784 -11.65 -4.59 28.24
N ASP A 785 -12.62 -4.68 27.34
CA ASP A 785 -14.00 -4.21 27.52
C ASP A 785 -14.98 -5.21 26.89
N PRO A 786 -15.38 -6.26 27.62
CA PRO A 786 -16.27 -7.29 27.11
C PRO A 786 -17.66 -6.78 26.71
N GLU A 787 -18.15 -5.71 27.36
CA GLU A 787 -19.48 -5.16 27.08
C GLU A 787 -19.49 -4.44 25.75
N LEU A 788 -18.49 -3.60 25.53
CA LEU A 788 -18.30 -2.93 24.24
C LEU A 788 -18.03 -3.95 23.13
N TYR A 789 -17.22 -4.97 23.37
CA TYR A 789 -16.96 -6.06 22.42
C TYR A 789 -18.27 -6.73 21.99
N ASN A 790 -19.12 -7.13 22.96
CA ASN A 790 -20.41 -7.74 22.67
C ASN A 790 -21.37 -6.79 21.94
N GLY A 791 -21.37 -5.51 22.29
CA GLY A 791 -22.13 -4.49 21.60
C GLY A 791 -21.71 -4.31 20.12
N LEU A 792 -20.41 -4.33 19.85
CA LEU A 792 -19.88 -4.26 18.49
C LEU A 792 -20.17 -5.54 17.68
N LEU A 793 -20.11 -6.73 18.31
CA LEU A 793 -20.53 -7.98 17.70
C LEU A 793 -22.03 -7.98 17.38
N PHE A 794 -22.88 -7.49 18.30
CA PHE A 794 -24.29 -7.32 18.05
C PHE A 794 -24.53 -6.42 16.84
N LEU A 795 -23.90 -5.26 16.78
CA LEU A 795 -23.99 -4.34 15.63
C LEU A 795 -23.52 -5.00 14.32
N LYS A 796 -22.43 -5.78 14.38
CA LYS A 796 -21.89 -6.51 13.22
C LYS A 796 -22.92 -7.48 12.62
N HIS A 797 -23.68 -8.17 13.47
CA HIS A 797 -24.63 -9.20 13.08
C HIS A 797 -26.09 -8.69 12.99
N TYR A 798 -26.30 -7.39 13.28
CA TYR A 798 -27.63 -6.82 13.30
C TYR A 798 -28.31 -6.92 11.93
N SER A 799 -29.47 -7.58 11.89
CA SER A 799 -30.23 -7.82 10.66
C SER A 799 -31.10 -6.65 10.25
N GLY A 800 -31.47 -5.78 11.22
CA GLY A 800 -32.25 -4.56 11.00
C GLY A 800 -31.49 -3.45 10.29
N ASN A 801 -32.03 -2.24 10.25
CA ASN A 801 -31.33 -1.07 9.75
C ASN A 801 -30.45 -0.47 10.88
N PRO A 802 -29.12 -0.43 10.76
CA PRO A 802 -28.28 0.17 11.80
C PRO A 802 -28.60 1.62 12.13
N GLU A 803 -29.20 2.37 11.20
CA GLU A 803 -29.62 3.77 11.42
C GLU A 803 -30.68 3.88 12.54
N ASP A 804 -31.48 2.82 12.74
CA ASP A 804 -32.50 2.76 13.82
C ASP A 804 -31.85 2.75 15.21
N LEU A 805 -30.58 2.40 15.31
CA LEU A 805 -29.81 2.41 16.55
C LEU A 805 -29.26 3.80 16.90
N SER A 806 -29.45 4.80 16.03
CA SER A 806 -29.03 6.19 16.23
C SER A 806 -27.53 6.34 16.56
N LEU A 807 -26.70 5.43 16.08
CA LEU A 807 -25.25 5.48 16.26
C LEU A 807 -24.62 6.40 15.21
N ASN A 808 -23.59 7.12 15.63
CA ASN A 808 -22.74 7.96 14.76
C ASN A 808 -21.26 7.65 15.00
N PHE A 809 -20.36 8.22 14.19
CA PHE A 809 -18.91 7.96 14.29
C PHE A 809 -18.28 8.75 15.44
N THR A 810 -18.79 8.53 16.67
CA THR A 810 -18.26 9.12 17.91
C THR A 810 -18.06 8.07 18.98
N VAL A 811 -17.20 8.38 19.96
CA VAL A 811 -17.03 7.59 21.20
C VAL A 811 -17.12 8.54 22.39
N ALA A 812 -17.86 8.12 23.41
CA ALA A 812 -17.87 8.80 24.69
C ALA A 812 -16.65 8.40 25.52
N THR A 813 -15.96 9.37 26.08
CA THR A 813 -14.84 9.17 27.00
C THR A 813 -15.08 9.93 28.29
N ASP A 814 -14.69 9.34 29.40
CA ASP A 814 -14.71 10.02 30.69
C ASP A 814 -13.69 11.14 30.70
N GLY A 815 -14.13 12.38 30.80
CA GLY A 815 -13.29 13.56 30.84
C GLY A 815 -13.13 14.03 32.27
N ALA A 816 -11.87 14.14 32.77
CA ALA A 816 -11.59 14.85 33.99
C ALA A 816 -11.57 16.35 33.75
N PHE A 817 -12.29 17.12 34.58
CA PHE A 817 -12.10 18.56 34.65
C PHE A 817 -10.80 18.88 35.40
N SER A 818 -9.86 19.50 34.73
CA SER A 818 -8.75 20.20 35.39
C SER A 818 -9.28 21.50 35.99
N ILE A 819 -9.68 21.45 37.28
CA ILE A 819 -9.85 22.66 38.05
C ILE A 819 -8.50 22.96 38.71
N SER A 820 -7.74 23.83 38.08
CA SER A 820 -6.60 24.49 38.67
C SER A 820 -7.11 25.42 39.78
N TYR A 821 -7.20 24.93 41.01
CA TYR A 821 -7.17 25.77 42.23
C TYR A 821 -6.47 25.06 43.38
N TYR A 822 -5.50 25.69 43.92
CA TYR A 822 -4.81 25.36 45.18
C TYR A 822 -5.78 24.92 46.26
N ARG A 823 -5.71 23.66 46.71
CA ARG A 823 -6.22 23.25 48.00
C ARG A 823 -5.37 22.12 48.59
N PRO A 824 -5.14 22.13 49.90
CA PRO A 824 -4.22 21.22 50.57
C PRO A 824 -4.77 19.80 50.71
N MET A 825 -3.83 18.86 50.70
CA MET A 825 -3.94 17.42 50.95
C MET A 825 -5.11 17.06 51.88
N SER A 826 -6.09 16.40 51.33
CA SER A 826 -6.93 15.31 51.81
C SER A 826 -8.30 15.39 51.15
N LEU A 827 -8.55 14.46 50.24
CA LEU A 827 -9.86 13.89 49.89
C LEU A 827 -9.83 13.49 48.42
N PHE A 828 -10.16 12.24 48.19
CA PHE A 828 -10.28 11.67 46.86
C PHE A 828 -11.08 12.57 45.94
N PRO A 829 -10.69 12.77 44.68
CA PRO A 829 -11.55 13.50 43.70
C PRO A 829 -12.79 12.66 43.46
N VAL A 830 -13.94 13.19 43.83
CA VAL A 830 -15.24 12.68 43.41
C VAL A 830 -15.40 13.06 41.95
N ASP A 831 -15.33 12.09 41.07
CA ASP A 831 -15.54 12.20 39.65
C ASP A 831 -17.00 12.59 39.39
N PHE A 832 -17.25 13.87 39.06
CA PHE A 832 -18.48 14.25 38.37
C PHE A 832 -18.24 13.98 36.87
N GLY A 833 -18.70 12.82 36.38
CA GLY A 833 -18.54 12.35 35.03
C GLY A 833 -19.10 13.32 33.98
N VAL A 834 -18.24 14.18 33.44
CA VAL A 834 -18.54 14.88 32.19
C VAL A 834 -18.00 14.02 31.05
N THR A 835 -18.89 13.31 30.41
CA THR A 835 -18.53 12.51 29.21
C THR A 835 -18.20 13.46 28.05
N LYS A 836 -16.97 13.38 27.56
CA LYS A 836 -16.54 14.08 26.36
C LYS A 836 -16.76 13.18 25.14
N THR A 837 -17.48 13.68 24.16
CA THR A 837 -17.66 12.97 22.89
C THR A 837 -16.52 13.28 21.92
N ILE A 838 -15.87 12.26 21.41
CA ILE A 838 -14.76 12.38 20.45
C ILE A 838 -15.21 11.85 19.07
N ASN A 839 -14.95 12.62 18.03
CA ASN A 839 -15.19 12.20 16.65
C ASN A 839 -14.11 11.17 16.23
N LEU A 840 -14.54 10.00 15.75
CA LEU A 840 -13.65 8.94 15.23
C LEU A 840 -13.10 9.27 13.85
N ILE A 841 -13.87 10.00 13.06
CA ILE A 841 -13.54 10.53 11.74
C ILE A 841 -13.94 12.01 11.66
N PRO A 842 -13.39 12.80 10.73
CA PRO A 842 -13.79 14.20 10.56
C PRO A 842 -15.31 14.33 10.41
N ASN A 843 -15.92 15.21 11.22
CA ASN A 843 -17.39 15.42 11.27
C ASN A 843 -18.21 14.16 11.63
N GLY A 844 -17.62 13.23 12.39
CA GLY A 844 -18.22 11.93 12.73
C GLY A 844 -19.56 12.01 13.47
N SER A 845 -19.80 13.06 14.26
CA SER A 845 -21.08 13.29 14.95
C SER A 845 -22.26 13.43 13.99
N ASN A 846 -22.03 13.83 12.74
CA ASN A 846 -23.07 14.02 11.73
C ASN A 846 -23.17 12.86 10.73
N ILE A 847 -22.36 11.82 10.90
CA ILE A 847 -22.32 10.66 10.00
C ILE A 847 -22.98 9.47 10.70
N PRO A 848 -24.20 9.07 10.29
CA PRO A 848 -24.89 7.92 10.88
C PRO A 848 -24.21 6.61 10.49
N VAL A 849 -24.33 5.60 11.34
CA VAL A 849 -23.90 4.24 11.07
C VAL A 849 -24.94 3.53 10.21
N THR A 850 -24.57 3.17 8.99
CA THR A 850 -25.41 2.49 7.99
C THR A 850 -24.96 1.03 7.78
N LYS A 851 -25.69 0.28 6.94
CA LYS A 851 -25.31 -1.09 6.56
C LYS A 851 -23.95 -1.13 5.84
N GLU A 852 -23.65 -0.10 5.06
CA GLU A 852 -22.43 0.00 4.26
C GLU A 852 -21.19 0.36 5.08
N ASN A 853 -21.34 1.21 6.10
CA ASN A 853 -20.23 1.75 6.89
C ASN A 853 -20.06 1.14 8.28
N ARG A 854 -20.99 0.24 8.73
CA ARG A 854 -20.95 -0.33 10.09
C ARG A 854 -19.65 -1.07 10.43
N LEU A 855 -19.03 -1.75 9.45
CA LEU A 855 -17.75 -2.43 9.68
C LEU A 855 -16.62 -1.43 9.90
N GLN A 856 -16.65 -0.31 9.19
CA GLN A 856 -15.71 0.79 9.38
C GLN A 856 -15.90 1.43 10.78
N TYR A 857 -17.12 1.63 11.21
CA TYR A 857 -17.42 2.11 12.58
C TYR A 857 -16.85 1.16 13.64
N ILE A 858 -17.11 -0.16 13.53
CA ILE A 858 -16.58 -1.18 14.44
C ILE A 858 -15.06 -1.12 14.50
N TYR A 859 -14.40 -1.01 13.35
CA TYR A 859 -12.95 -0.88 13.27
C TYR A 859 -12.45 0.37 14.01
N TYR A 860 -13.03 1.54 13.75
CA TYR A 860 -12.57 2.78 14.38
C TYR A 860 -12.81 2.81 15.90
N VAL A 861 -13.95 2.28 16.38
CA VAL A 861 -14.20 2.17 17.83
C VAL A 861 -13.17 1.26 18.49
N SER A 862 -12.95 0.08 17.91
CA SER A 862 -11.96 -0.88 18.45
C SER A 862 -10.55 -0.31 18.43
N HIS A 863 -10.15 0.32 17.33
CA HIS A 863 -8.85 0.96 17.18
C HIS A 863 -8.67 2.13 18.16
N TYR A 864 -9.71 2.94 18.37
CA TYR A 864 -9.66 4.03 19.35
C TYR A 864 -9.39 3.48 20.76
N ARG A 865 -10.15 2.50 21.21
CA ARG A 865 -10.02 1.90 22.55
C ARG A 865 -8.69 1.19 22.76
N LEU A 866 -8.26 0.37 21.80
CA LEU A 866 -7.06 -0.44 21.92
C LEU A 866 -5.75 0.32 21.65
N SER A 867 -5.81 1.41 20.86
CA SER A 867 -4.62 2.07 20.36
C SER A 867 -4.58 3.56 20.64
N ARG A 868 -5.59 4.31 20.18
CA ARG A 868 -5.54 5.78 20.17
C ARG A 868 -5.64 6.39 21.57
N GLN A 869 -6.43 5.78 22.43
CA GLN A 869 -6.71 6.27 23.78
C GLN A 869 -5.47 6.24 24.70
N ILE A 870 -4.55 5.29 24.50
CA ILE A 870 -3.33 5.11 25.29
C ILE A 870 -2.06 5.47 24.50
N LYS A 871 -2.19 6.22 23.40
CA LYS A 871 -1.08 6.49 22.46
C LYS A 871 0.09 7.18 23.16
N GLN A 872 -0.13 8.30 23.84
CA GLN A 872 0.92 9.10 24.45
C GLN A 872 1.67 8.36 25.57
N GLN A 873 0.94 7.65 26.41
CA GLN A 873 1.51 6.82 27.49
C GLN A 873 2.38 5.70 26.90
N SER A 874 1.84 5.03 25.84
CA SER A 874 2.57 3.96 25.16
C SER A 874 3.83 4.49 24.47
N GLU A 875 3.75 5.64 23.79
CA GLU A 875 4.90 6.27 23.12
C GLU A 875 5.99 6.65 24.11
N ALA A 876 5.64 7.28 25.25
CA ALA A 876 6.58 7.58 26.31
C ALA A 876 7.26 6.35 26.88
N PHE A 877 6.48 5.26 27.12
CA PHE A 877 7.04 4.00 27.58
C PHE A 877 7.99 3.39 26.54
N PHE A 878 7.62 3.38 25.25
CA PHE A 878 8.46 2.82 24.18
C PHE A 878 9.70 3.65 23.92
N GLU A 879 9.63 4.96 24.07
CA GLU A 879 10.80 5.83 23.99
C GLU A 879 11.84 5.38 25.02
N GLY A 880 11.42 5.22 26.29
CA GLY A 880 12.30 4.75 27.35
C GLY A 880 12.83 3.33 27.11
N LEU A 881 12.00 2.40 26.66
CA LEU A 881 12.42 1.03 26.34
C LEU A 881 13.46 1.01 25.23
N SER A 882 13.26 1.82 24.19
CA SER A 882 14.12 1.88 23.00
C SER A 882 15.49 2.50 23.26
N GLU A 883 15.65 3.25 24.35
CA GLU A 883 16.96 3.73 24.81
C GLU A 883 17.89 2.57 25.23
N ILE A 884 17.31 1.47 25.70
CA ILE A 884 18.07 0.32 26.24
C ILE A 884 18.10 -0.84 25.23
N ILE A 885 16.94 -1.21 24.67
CA ILE A 885 16.79 -2.32 23.73
C ILE A 885 16.41 -1.76 22.37
N ASP A 886 17.17 -2.08 21.32
CA ASP A 886 16.77 -1.68 19.96
C ASP A 886 15.42 -2.34 19.61
N HIS A 887 14.45 -1.51 19.27
CA HIS A 887 13.11 -1.94 18.87
C HIS A 887 13.12 -3.01 17.76
N LYS A 888 14.11 -2.97 16.86
CA LYS A 888 14.26 -3.96 15.77
C LYS A 888 14.49 -5.38 16.31
N TRP A 889 15.20 -5.52 17.42
CA TRP A 889 15.45 -6.83 18.04
C TRP A 889 14.19 -7.47 18.62
N LEU A 890 13.21 -6.67 19.04
CA LEU A 890 11.93 -7.16 19.56
C LEU A 890 10.98 -7.66 18.46
N LYS A 891 11.15 -7.21 17.21
CA LYS A 891 10.29 -7.61 16.09
C LYS A 891 10.31 -9.12 15.81
N MET A 892 11.33 -9.82 16.24
CA MET A 892 11.43 -11.27 16.07
C MET A 892 10.53 -12.09 17.02
N PHE A 893 9.71 -11.42 17.85
CA PHE A 893 8.82 -12.09 18.81
C PHE A 893 7.35 -11.76 18.55
N ASN A 894 6.44 -12.61 19.05
CA ASN A 894 5.04 -12.28 19.19
C ASN A 894 4.72 -11.78 20.61
N GLN A 895 3.46 -11.40 20.89
CA GLN A 895 3.05 -10.85 22.17
C GLN A 895 3.27 -11.85 23.33
N GLN A 896 2.93 -13.11 23.12
CA GLN A 896 3.08 -14.17 24.12
C GLN A 896 4.56 -14.48 24.38
N GLU A 897 5.37 -14.55 23.32
CA GLU A 897 6.81 -14.76 23.39
C GLU A 897 7.52 -13.60 24.08
N LEU A 898 7.10 -12.36 23.82
CA LEU A 898 7.62 -11.17 24.50
C LEU A 898 7.28 -11.20 26.00
N GLN A 899 6.06 -11.60 26.35
CA GLN A 899 5.68 -11.80 27.76
C GLN A 899 6.55 -12.85 28.44
N ILE A 900 6.88 -13.93 27.72
CA ILE A 900 7.79 -14.99 28.24
C ILE A 900 9.21 -14.43 28.44
N LEU A 901 9.70 -13.59 27.55
CA LEU A 901 11.02 -12.95 27.71
C LEU A 901 11.08 -12.04 28.94
N ILE A 902 9.97 -11.36 29.27
CA ILE A 902 9.89 -10.45 30.43
C ILE A 902 9.70 -11.22 31.72
N GLY A 903 8.74 -12.16 31.77
CA GLY A 903 8.26 -12.76 32.98
C GLY A 903 8.50 -14.27 33.12
N GLY A 904 9.20 -14.92 32.16
CA GLY A 904 9.39 -16.38 32.15
C GLY A 904 8.21 -17.16 31.58
N THR A 905 8.38 -18.47 31.43
CA THR A 905 7.37 -19.37 30.84
C THR A 905 6.25 -19.70 31.85
N ASP A 906 5.04 -19.89 31.33
CA ASP A 906 3.92 -20.40 32.17
C ASP A 906 3.86 -21.94 32.24
N SER A 907 4.94 -22.60 31.80
CA SER A 907 5.10 -24.04 31.85
C SER A 907 5.17 -24.55 33.30
N PRO A 908 4.87 -25.84 33.55
CA PRO A 908 5.16 -26.45 34.83
C PRO A 908 6.65 -26.33 35.22
N VAL A 909 6.91 -26.13 36.51
CA VAL A 909 8.30 -26.11 37.02
C VAL A 909 8.92 -27.50 36.87
N ASP A 910 9.94 -27.61 36.02
CA ASP A 910 10.70 -28.84 35.81
C ASP A 910 11.65 -29.03 36.99
N MET A 911 11.34 -30.03 37.81
CA MET A 911 12.08 -30.29 39.03
C MET A 911 13.42 -30.98 38.79
N ASP A 912 13.57 -31.66 37.64
CA ASP A 912 14.84 -32.32 37.30
C ASP A 912 15.84 -31.31 36.78
N ASP A 913 15.37 -30.37 35.95
CA ASP A 913 16.18 -29.25 35.46
C ASP A 913 16.56 -28.31 36.63
N LEU A 914 15.63 -28.00 37.55
CA LEU A 914 15.92 -27.18 38.72
C LEU A 914 16.98 -27.84 39.59
N GLN A 915 16.82 -29.14 39.91
CA GLN A 915 17.76 -29.88 40.74
C GLN A 915 19.14 -30.00 40.07
N GLY A 916 19.18 -30.28 38.78
CA GLY A 916 20.41 -30.39 37.99
C GLY A 916 21.25 -29.11 37.94
N ASN A 917 20.59 -27.93 38.05
CA ASN A 917 21.25 -26.62 38.05
C ASN A 917 21.34 -25.96 39.43
N THR A 918 21.07 -26.72 40.54
CA THR A 918 21.13 -26.21 41.91
C THR A 918 22.52 -26.35 42.46
N GLN A 919 23.04 -25.28 43.08
CA GLN A 919 24.31 -25.28 43.82
C GLN A 919 24.07 -25.47 45.31
N TYR A 920 25.00 -26.18 45.98
CA TYR A 920 24.90 -26.44 47.39
C TYR A 920 26.08 -25.78 48.13
N GLY A 921 25.80 -25.27 49.35
CA GLY A 921 26.81 -24.55 50.12
C GLY A 921 26.74 -24.85 51.62
N GLY A 922 27.81 -24.54 52.32
CA GLY A 922 27.99 -24.89 53.73
C GLY A 922 28.32 -26.40 53.87
N VAL A 923 27.58 -27.11 54.72
CA VAL A 923 27.70 -28.56 54.89
C VAL A 923 26.84 -29.36 53.91
N PHE A 924 26.07 -28.70 53.11
CA PHE A 924 25.19 -29.34 52.14
C PHE A 924 25.91 -29.75 50.86
N ASP A 925 25.64 -30.96 50.41
CA ASP A 925 25.91 -31.50 49.08
C ASP A 925 24.68 -32.25 48.53
N ALA A 926 24.75 -32.74 47.34
CA ALA A 926 23.63 -33.44 46.66
C ALA A 926 23.16 -34.70 47.43
N ASN A 927 24.04 -35.31 48.21
CA ASN A 927 23.80 -36.56 48.98
C ASN A 927 23.45 -36.32 50.48
N HIS A 928 23.45 -35.07 50.90
CA HIS A 928 23.12 -34.76 52.28
C HIS A 928 21.66 -35.12 52.61
N PRO A 929 21.40 -35.78 53.77
CA PRO A 929 20.05 -36.27 54.14
C PRO A 929 18.97 -35.18 54.05
N THR A 930 19.25 -33.95 54.51
CA THR A 930 18.32 -32.81 54.46
C THR A 930 18.03 -32.39 53.02
N ILE A 931 19.01 -32.47 52.12
CA ILE A 931 18.84 -32.11 50.70
C ILE A 931 18.00 -33.20 49.99
N ILE A 932 18.24 -34.47 50.25
CA ILE A 932 17.43 -35.57 49.71
C ILE A 932 15.98 -35.42 50.18
N ALA A 933 15.77 -35.13 51.48
CA ALA A 933 14.44 -34.87 52.05
C ALA A 933 13.79 -33.62 51.41
N PHE A 934 14.54 -32.56 51.22
CA PHE A 934 14.05 -31.32 50.55
C PHE A 934 13.52 -31.61 49.15
N TRP A 935 14.29 -32.27 48.28
CA TRP A 935 13.84 -32.59 46.95
C TRP A 935 12.65 -33.54 46.92
N ARG A 936 12.54 -34.48 47.84
CA ARG A 936 11.38 -35.36 47.97
C ARG A 936 10.13 -34.58 48.38
N VAL A 937 10.24 -33.67 49.33
CA VAL A 937 9.15 -32.76 49.74
C VAL A 937 8.72 -31.85 48.59
N VAL A 938 9.65 -31.19 47.90
CA VAL A 938 9.32 -30.24 46.82
C VAL A 938 8.74 -30.95 45.58
N ARG A 939 9.17 -32.17 45.28
CA ARG A 939 8.56 -33.01 44.25
C ARG A 939 7.09 -33.37 44.58
N SER A 940 6.73 -33.45 45.85
CA SER A 940 5.35 -33.69 46.29
C SER A 940 4.44 -32.46 46.25
N PHE A 941 5.01 -31.26 45.97
CA PHE A 941 4.24 -30.03 45.84
C PHE A 941 3.44 -30.00 44.56
N ASP A 942 2.26 -29.37 44.59
CA ASP A 942 1.53 -28.98 43.40
C ASP A 942 2.24 -27.84 42.67
N GLN A 943 1.76 -27.48 41.47
CA GLN A 943 2.41 -26.47 40.66
C GLN A 943 2.35 -25.05 41.27
N GLU A 944 1.30 -24.73 41.98
CA GLU A 944 1.17 -23.45 42.69
C GLU A 944 2.18 -23.33 43.83
N GLN A 945 2.34 -24.40 44.63
CA GLN A 945 3.35 -24.46 45.68
C GLN A 945 4.79 -24.40 45.13
N ARG A 946 5.05 -25.05 43.99
CA ARG A 946 6.37 -24.98 43.30
C ARG A 946 6.65 -23.58 42.83
N ARG A 947 5.67 -22.90 42.23
CA ARG A 947 5.76 -21.50 41.82
C ARG A 947 5.97 -20.56 43.00
N SER A 948 5.32 -20.82 44.14
CA SER A 948 5.51 -20.06 45.38
C SER A 948 6.91 -20.24 45.94
N LEU A 949 7.46 -21.46 45.88
CA LEU A 949 8.86 -21.71 46.26
C LEU A 949 9.83 -20.97 45.33
N LEU A 950 9.60 -21.04 44.05
CA LEU A 950 10.43 -20.34 43.05
C LEU A 950 10.41 -18.84 43.32
N ARG A 951 9.21 -18.25 43.50
CA ARG A 951 9.04 -16.83 43.88
C ARG A 951 9.78 -16.50 45.19
N PHE A 952 9.67 -17.35 46.19
CA PHE A 952 10.31 -17.12 47.47
C PHE A 952 11.84 -17.05 47.38
N VAL A 953 12.46 -17.84 46.46
CA VAL A 953 13.92 -17.91 46.31
C VAL A 953 14.45 -16.96 45.22
N THR A 954 13.69 -16.71 44.14
CA THR A 954 14.19 -15.99 42.94
C THR A 954 13.48 -14.67 42.69
N SER A 955 12.42 -14.33 43.42
CA SER A 955 11.48 -13.24 43.17
C SER A 955 10.62 -13.40 41.96
N CYS A 956 10.72 -14.50 41.21
CA CYS A 956 9.91 -14.78 40.03
C CYS A 956 9.17 -16.11 40.19
N SER A 957 7.85 -16.13 39.90
CA SER A 957 7.03 -17.34 40.05
C SER A 957 7.15 -18.30 38.86
N ARG A 958 7.74 -17.84 37.74
CA ARG A 958 7.80 -18.57 36.46
C ARG A 958 9.23 -19.03 36.15
N PRO A 959 9.40 -20.24 35.57
CA PRO A 959 10.72 -20.74 35.19
C PRO A 959 11.31 -19.94 34.03
N PRO A 960 12.64 -19.84 33.91
CA PRO A 960 13.30 -19.28 32.75
C PRO A 960 13.02 -20.11 31.50
N LEU A 961 13.02 -19.45 30.33
CA LEU A 961 12.65 -20.06 29.07
C LEU A 961 13.54 -21.23 28.63
N LEU A 962 14.87 -21.07 28.75
CA LEU A 962 15.85 -22.10 28.33
C LEU A 962 16.32 -22.98 29.51
N GLY A 963 15.55 -23.02 30.58
CA GLY A 963 15.81 -23.82 31.77
C GLY A 963 16.56 -23.07 32.88
N PHE A 964 16.69 -23.73 34.04
CA PHE A 964 17.26 -23.13 35.25
C PHE A 964 18.75 -22.81 35.16
N LYS A 965 19.44 -23.31 34.13
CA LYS A 965 20.83 -22.91 33.81
C LYS A 965 20.97 -21.42 33.49
N GLU A 966 19.87 -20.74 33.10
CA GLU A 966 19.87 -19.30 32.80
C GLU A 966 19.79 -18.41 34.03
N LEU A 967 19.50 -18.96 35.21
CA LEU A 967 19.51 -18.16 36.44
C LEU A 967 20.95 -17.71 36.78
N ILE A 968 21.14 -16.42 36.94
CA ILE A 968 22.41 -15.81 37.32
C ILE A 968 22.21 -15.00 38.59
N PRO A 969 22.81 -15.39 39.72
CA PRO A 969 23.49 -16.70 39.95
C PRO A 969 22.54 -17.88 39.90
N ASN A 970 23.05 -19.11 39.78
CA ASN A 970 22.25 -20.32 39.80
C ASN A 970 21.44 -20.44 41.10
N PHE A 971 20.34 -21.18 41.07
CA PHE A 971 19.60 -21.53 42.30
C PHE A 971 20.53 -22.23 43.30
N ALA A 972 20.53 -21.78 44.56
CA ALA A 972 21.43 -22.31 45.52
C ALA A 972 20.73 -22.63 46.85
N ILE A 973 21.20 -23.67 47.52
CA ILE A 973 20.73 -24.06 48.85
C ILE A 973 21.93 -24.06 49.81
N ARG A 974 21.85 -23.29 50.91
CA ARG A 974 22.90 -23.19 51.88
C ARG A 974 22.41 -23.58 53.29
N ASP A 975 23.28 -24.24 54.05
CA ASP A 975 23.01 -24.58 55.44
C ASP A 975 22.79 -23.33 56.30
N ALA A 976 21.69 -23.33 57.07
CA ALA A 976 21.33 -22.23 57.98
C ALA A 976 21.42 -22.70 59.47
N GLY A 977 22.14 -23.80 59.76
CA GLY A 977 22.31 -24.33 61.06
C GLY A 977 21.32 -25.45 61.41
N SER A 978 21.37 -25.89 62.71
CA SER A 978 20.60 -27.04 63.28
C SER A 978 19.37 -26.62 64.07
N ASP A 979 19.01 -25.36 64.11
CA ASP A 979 17.83 -24.90 64.84
C ASP A 979 16.55 -25.21 64.03
N GLU A 980 15.81 -26.23 64.50
CA GLU A 980 14.55 -26.66 63.84
C GLU A 980 13.40 -25.72 64.08
N LEU A 981 13.45 -24.76 64.99
CA LEU A 981 12.42 -23.74 65.21
C LEU A 981 12.48 -22.67 64.20
N ARG A 982 13.65 -22.44 63.60
CA ARG A 982 13.89 -21.44 62.57
C ARG A 982 13.16 -21.81 61.23
N LEU A 983 12.55 -20.83 60.62
CA LEU A 983 12.01 -20.98 59.26
C LEU A 983 13.13 -20.91 58.21
N PRO A 984 12.96 -21.56 57.05
CA PRO A 984 13.78 -21.28 55.90
C PRO A 984 13.67 -19.80 55.49
N THR A 985 14.79 -19.19 55.19
CA THR A 985 14.83 -17.83 54.67
C THR A 985 15.46 -17.80 53.28
N SER A 986 15.21 -16.76 52.50
CA SER A 986 15.77 -16.61 51.16
C SER A 986 16.56 -15.32 51.03
N SER A 987 17.53 -15.34 50.12
CA SER A 987 18.18 -14.15 49.59
C SER A 987 17.94 -14.14 48.09
N THR A 988 16.88 -13.48 47.67
CA THR A 988 16.40 -13.50 46.27
C THR A 988 17.37 -12.85 45.31
N CYS A 989 18.18 -11.92 45.80
CA CYS A 989 19.25 -11.25 45.07
C CYS A 989 20.31 -12.21 44.50
N VAL A 990 20.55 -13.33 45.19
CA VAL A 990 21.52 -14.36 44.76
C VAL A 990 20.86 -15.72 44.55
N ASN A 991 19.54 -15.77 44.41
CA ASN A 991 18.74 -16.99 44.20
C ASN A 991 19.04 -18.07 45.27
N LEU A 992 19.24 -17.66 46.52
CA LEU A 992 19.73 -18.52 47.60
C LEU A 992 18.62 -18.85 48.59
N LEU A 993 18.42 -20.13 48.85
CA LEU A 993 17.63 -20.66 49.96
C LEU A 993 18.54 -20.99 51.13
N LYS A 994 18.34 -20.35 52.27
CA LYS A 994 19.01 -20.72 53.54
C LYS A 994 18.10 -21.70 54.27
N LEU A 995 18.52 -22.96 54.32
CA LEU A 995 17.71 -24.07 54.80
C LEU A 995 18.30 -24.62 56.08
N PRO A 996 17.58 -24.60 57.28
CA PRO A 996 18.00 -25.27 58.47
C PRO A 996 17.98 -26.79 58.28
N ARG A 997 18.81 -27.48 59.11
CA ARG A 997 18.87 -28.96 59.13
C ARG A 997 17.71 -29.47 59.94
N TYR A 998 16.62 -29.91 59.29
CA TYR A 998 15.47 -30.49 59.98
C TYR A 998 15.59 -32.00 60.13
N SER A 999 15.16 -32.58 61.30
CA SER A 999 15.29 -34.00 61.64
C SER A 999 14.30 -34.89 60.86
N SER A 1000 13.17 -34.32 60.38
CA SER A 1000 12.17 -35.09 59.67
C SER A 1000 11.56 -34.34 58.43
N GLU A 1001 11.17 -35.12 57.43
CA GLU A 1001 10.47 -34.59 56.25
C GLU A 1001 9.17 -33.84 56.58
N LYS A 1002 8.43 -34.25 57.58
CA LYS A 1002 7.21 -33.62 58.06
C LYS A 1002 7.45 -32.22 58.61
N VAL A 1003 8.49 -32.06 59.43
CA VAL A 1003 8.91 -30.75 59.96
C VAL A 1003 9.38 -29.87 58.85
N LEU A 1004 10.25 -30.36 57.92
CA LEU A 1004 10.74 -29.66 56.78
C LEU A 1004 9.58 -29.15 55.87
N ARG A 1005 8.63 -30.03 55.56
CA ARG A 1005 7.45 -29.66 54.78
C ARG A 1005 6.64 -28.55 55.41
N THR A 1006 6.34 -28.67 56.71
CA THR A 1006 5.53 -27.68 57.44
C THR A 1006 6.23 -26.34 57.48
N LYS A 1007 7.52 -26.32 57.80
CA LYS A 1007 8.32 -25.07 57.90
C LYS A 1007 8.54 -24.44 56.53
N LEU A 1008 8.79 -25.23 55.48
CA LEU A 1008 8.93 -24.73 54.11
C LEU A 1008 7.60 -24.15 53.58
N MET A 1009 6.48 -24.86 53.80
CA MET A 1009 5.16 -24.35 53.46
C MET A 1009 4.84 -23.03 54.18
N GLN A 1010 5.12 -22.97 55.48
CA GLN A 1010 4.92 -21.74 56.26
C GLN A 1010 5.76 -20.58 55.71
N ALA A 1011 7.01 -20.86 55.35
CA ALA A 1011 7.90 -19.81 54.76
C ALA A 1011 7.40 -19.29 53.40
N ILE A 1012 7.00 -20.20 52.48
CA ILE A 1012 6.59 -19.82 51.12
C ILE A 1012 5.19 -19.21 51.05
N THR A 1013 4.30 -19.52 52.05
CA THR A 1013 2.92 -18.98 52.12
C THR A 1013 2.81 -17.71 52.96
N ALA A 1014 3.67 -17.53 53.96
CA ALA A 1014 3.62 -16.37 54.84
C ALA A 1014 3.96 -15.04 54.16
N ASN A 1015 4.40 -15.07 52.91
CA ASN A 1015 4.91 -13.91 52.19
C ASN A 1015 5.89 -13.09 53.04
N ALA A 1016 6.58 -13.79 53.98
CA ALA A 1016 7.56 -13.19 54.86
C ALA A 1016 8.71 -12.71 54.01
N GLY A 1017 8.55 -11.47 53.49
CA GLY A 1017 9.58 -10.77 52.78
C GLY A 1017 10.76 -10.58 53.69
N PHE A 1018 11.95 -10.79 53.16
CA PHE A 1018 13.22 -10.18 53.53
C PHE A 1018 13.50 -10.09 55.04
N ASP A 1019 13.90 -11.18 55.65
CA ASP A 1019 14.68 -11.05 56.88
C ASP A 1019 16.12 -10.75 56.53
N LEU A 1020 16.51 -9.51 56.81
CA LEU A 1020 17.89 -9.06 56.85
C LEU A 1020 18.58 -9.72 58.07
N SER A 1021 19.29 -10.81 57.89
CA SER A 1021 20.24 -11.37 58.85
C SER A 1021 21.48 -11.91 58.16
#